data_c988ac9aeaec35426e99960542f3c444
#
_entry.id   c988ac9aeaec35426e99960542f3c444
#
_cell.length_a   1.000
_cell.length_b   1.000
_cell.length_c   1.000
_cell.angle_alpha   90.00
_cell.angle_beta   90.00
_cell.angle_gamma   90.00
#
_symmetry.space_group_name_H-M   'P 1'
#
loop_
_entity.id
_entity.type
_entity.pdbx_description
1 polymer ?
#
loop_
_entity_poly.entity_id
_entity_poly.type
_entity_poly.pdbx_seq_one_letter_code
_entity_poly.pdbx_strand_id
1 'polypeptide(L)'
;MSSRRVLLLAAFFLSGLAALIFELVWTRLLLLSIGATATAVGVVLAAFMGGMAMGSALAGKKRVARLDPVVTFAALEGFVGIYALLSPPILDRIASVARPEIQFLLALLALLPATIAMGASLPVLVRAFAHSDEPAAVGIGRLYAANTAGAVLGPLLAVFWFFPTVGLRATLWVGASIDFLVCFGLLLAKRRLGLGPIEIEDLPGESASVPLSLLATVGLSGASAMVYEVAWSRTLSMVYGSSVYGVSIMLATFLLGIAIGSALTARFLKRRRAGVAIARLAKALVLSATFAFVSLLVARSLPFLFLNFYSSFEGSAGTLFFSQFVIAALVMLPCTMALGATLPLAVDALPKSSDLGGQVARLYSANLAGSALGALSASALLLASLGIEFSIRAAAIAALSMALVLLARSPKFSIAAGAVAGSAILLILALDPSGGRAAKSFGIYSGARAYARLDVGKLRELVAAHQLLFYRDGPTASVAVMQIDRFRLLKINGKTDASNGPGDLQTQLLIGHLPFLAIDAKRVGVVGWGSGMTVGAVLKHPVERVDAFEIEPAVIEASRFFEPENGNPMEDPRLKLVLGDARRELRRDEGRYDLIINEPSNPWLTGVANLFTLDFFEIAASRLTENGVLCQWFHLYGMSEDSTRSLIATFRRVFPHVVAFKDRDLILIGSRKPVSISVERLNQLYQSKAIGDSLARAGLKYPSDVLVSMRLDSRGVDAFTKEAPMNTDDNMRLELRAPRTLYRDDVDSILAAMRKHRPDIVSHLTDMPSEAWVRSELAASYFTSGELDAALENAERSVALTTSFEGQKLLGQILQQLGRKSEARAALEGALDAGGDPEGRRFVEAMLRSLSSPTGS
;
A
#
# COMPACT_ATOMS: atom_id res chain seq x y z
N MET A 1 -26.98 1.29 35.86
CA MET A 1 -25.51 1.09 36.06
C MET A 1 -25.05 2.13 37.08
N SER A 2 -24.17 1.74 38.03
CA SER A 2 -23.57 2.72 38.96
C SER A 2 -22.64 3.66 38.19
N SER A 3 -22.50 4.92 38.62
CA SER A 3 -21.61 5.93 38.01
C SER A 3 -20.17 5.40 37.87
N ARG A 4 -19.71 4.60 38.84
CA ARG A 4 -18.40 3.93 38.81
C ARG A 4 -18.23 3.02 37.58
N ARG A 5 -19.25 2.20 37.22
CA ARG A 5 -19.17 1.31 36.07
C ARG A 5 -19.14 2.06 34.74
N VAL A 6 -19.93 3.14 34.64
CA VAL A 6 -19.93 4.00 33.46
C VAL A 6 -18.53 4.62 33.28
N LEU A 7 -17.92 5.11 34.36
CA LEU A 7 -16.58 5.69 34.33
C LEU A 7 -15.51 4.67 33.86
N LEU A 8 -15.53 3.44 34.40
CA LEU A 8 -14.57 2.39 34.01
C LEU A 8 -14.75 1.94 32.57
N LEU A 9 -15.99 1.84 32.07
CA LEU A 9 -16.27 1.52 30.67
C LEU A 9 -15.78 2.64 29.72
N ALA A 10 -16.00 3.91 30.11
CA ALA A 10 -15.52 5.06 29.34
C ALA A 10 -13.99 5.14 29.33
N ALA A 11 -13.34 4.92 30.47
CA ALA A 11 -11.89 4.87 30.58
C ALA A 11 -11.30 3.75 29.71
N PHE A 12 -11.92 2.56 29.72
CA PHE A 12 -11.42 1.43 28.94
C PHE A 12 -11.72 1.56 27.44
N PHE A 13 -12.78 2.30 27.08
CA PHE A 13 -13.02 2.71 25.69
C PHE A 13 -11.91 3.65 25.19
N LEU A 14 -11.52 4.66 25.99
CA LEU A 14 -10.44 5.58 25.65
C LEU A 14 -9.08 4.88 25.57
N SER A 15 -8.81 3.94 26.49
CA SER A 15 -7.62 3.07 26.44
C SER A 15 -7.55 2.28 25.13
N GLY A 16 -8.66 1.66 24.70
CA GLY A 16 -8.72 0.95 23.42
C GLY A 16 -8.48 1.86 22.20
N LEU A 17 -8.99 3.08 22.25
CA LEU A 17 -8.78 4.09 21.22
C LEU A 17 -7.29 4.46 21.11
N ALA A 18 -6.65 4.78 22.25
CA ALA A 18 -5.22 5.12 22.30
C ALA A 18 -4.33 3.94 21.86
N ALA A 19 -4.64 2.72 22.31
CA ALA A 19 -3.89 1.52 21.97
C ALA A 19 -3.79 1.30 20.44
N LEU A 20 -4.89 1.47 19.69
CA LEU A 20 -4.89 1.29 18.24
C LEU A 20 -4.27 2.48 17.49
N ILE A 21 -4.28 3.68 18.06
CA ILE A 21 -3.46 4.79 17.55
C ILE A 21 -1.98 4.41 17.63
N PHE A 22 -1.52 3.91 18.78
CA PHE A 22 -0.13 3.51 18.97
C PHE A 22 0.26 2.33 18.07
N GLU A 23 -0.59 1.31 17.97
CA GLU A 23 -0.33 0.16 17.09
C GLU A 23 -0.08 0.62 15.66
N LEU A 24 -0.93 1.50 15.13
CA LEU A 24 -0.83 2.00 13.77
C LEU A 24 0.45 2.83 13.57
N VAL A 25 0.76 3.76 14.49
CA VAL A 25 1.94 4.61 14.38
C VAL A 25 3.23 3.81 14.56
N TRP A 26 3.30 2.94 15.57
CA TRP A 26 4.50 2.12 15.79
C TRP A 26 4.74 1.13 14.65
N THR A 27 3.68 0.54 14.11
CA THR A 27 3.80 -0.31 12.91
C THR A 27 4.42 0.47 11.76
N ARG A 28 3.94 1.69 11.52
CA ARG A 28 4.50 2.57 10.48
C ARG A 28 5.98 2.90 10.71
N LEU A 29 6.33 3.39 11.89
CA LEU A 29 7.70 3.76 12.24
C LEU A 29 8.66 2.55 12.13
N LEU A 30 8.21 1.38 12.55
CA LEU A 30 9.01 0.17 12.42
C LEU A 30 9.18 -0.27 10.97
N LEU A 31 8.12 -0.23 10.14
CA LEU A 31 8.22 -0.58 8.72
C LEU A 31 9.16 0.36 7.95
N LEU A 32 9.20 1.66 8.31
CA LEU A 32 10.20 2.60 7.78
C LEU A 32 11.64 2.23 8.17
N SER A 33 11.82 1.55 9.29
CA SER A 33 13.13 1.16 9.84
C SER A 33 13.58 -0.21 9.35
N ILE A 34 12.72 -1.24 9.49
CA ILE A 34 13.05 -2.64 9.22
C ILE A 34 12.61 -3.10 7.82
N GLY A 35 11.96 -2.22 7.04
CA GLY A 35 11.43 -2.48 5.71
C GLY A 35 9.97 -2.99 5.71
N ALA A 36 9.26 -2.74 4.61
CA ALA A 36 7.84 -3.06 4.46
C ALA A 36 7.59 -4.51 3.98
N THR A 37 8.39 -5.47 4.44
CA THR A 37 8.21 -6.89 4.09
C THR A 37 7.07 -7.53 4.90
N ALA A 38 6.46 -8.59 4.37
CA ALA A 38 5.43 -9.35 5.08
C ALA A 38 5.93 -9.92 6.41
N THR A 39 7.18 -10.37 6.46
CA THR A 39 7.82 -10.83 7.70
C THR A 39 7.88 -9.71 8.73
N ALA A 40 8.24 -8.49 8.32
CA ALA A 40 8.29 -7.34 9.21
C ALA A 40 6.90 -7.03 9.81
N VAL A 41 5.87 -7.00 8.99
CA VAL A 41 4.46 -6.82 9.44
C VAL A 41 4.07 -7.92 10.43
N GLY A 42 4.32 -9.18 10.09
CA GLY A 42 4.02 -10.33 10.96
C GLY A 42 4.73 -10.27 12.30
N VAL A 43 6.01 -9.86 12.31
CA VAL A 43 6.80 -9.70 13.56
C VAL A 43 6.23 -8.57 14.43
N VAL A 44 5.84 -7.43 13.84
CA VAL A 44 5.23 -6.32 14.58
C VAL A 44 3.91 -6.74 15.23
N LEU A 45 3.02 -7.37 14.46
CA LEU A 45 1.74 -7.88 14.98
C LEU A 45 1.94 -8.92 16.09
N ALA A 46 2.89 -9.84 15.88
CA ALA A 46 3.21 -10.85 16.89
C ALA A 46 3.82 -10.26 18.16
N ALA A 47 4.67 -9.23 18.03
CA ALA A 47 5.21 -8.50 19.17
C ALA A 47 4.10 -7.83 19.97
N PHE A 48 3.16 -7.19 19.26
CA PHE A 48 2.02 -6.51 19.87
C PHE A 48 1.13 -7.52 20.63
N MET A 49 0.64 -8.53 19.94
CA MET A 49 -0.23 -9.56 20.52
C MET A 49 0.49 -10.41 21.58
N GLY A 50 1.77 -10.77 21.34
CA GLY A 50 2.59 -11.53 22.29
C GLY A 50 2.89 -10.76 23.57
N GLY A 51 3.22 -9.46 23.46
CA GLY A 51 3.39 -8.59 24.60
C GLY A 51 2.10 -8.47 25.43
N MET A 52 0.96 -8.29 24.77
CA MET A 52 -0.34 -8.28 25.46
C MET A 52 -0.65 -9.64 26.13
N ALA A 53 -0.30 -10.77 25.50
CA ALA A 53 -0.46 -12.08 26.12
C ALA A 53 0.37 -12.22 27.40
N MET A 54 1.62 -11.77 27.35
CA MET A 54 2.50 -11.76 28.55
C MET A 54 1.94 -10.87 29.66
N GLY A 55 1.48 -9.66 29.30
CA GLY A 55 0.87 -8.72 30.23
C GLY A 55 -0.37 -9.30 30.90
N SER A 56 -1.25 -9.91 30.12
CA SER A 56 -2.43 -10.61 30.66
C SER A 56 -2.05 -11.74 31.63
N ALA A 57 -1.07 -12.58 31.27
CA ALA A 57 -0.58 -13.66 32.13
C ALA A 57 0.04 -13.11 33.44
N LEU A 58 0.80 -12.02 33.35
CA LEU A 58 1.40 -11.39 34.53
C LEU A 58 0.32 -10.80 35.44
N ALA A 59 -0.70 -10.15 34.89
CA ALA A 59 -1.83 -9.62 35.65
C ALA A 59 -2.62 -10.73 36.37
N GLY A 60 -2.60 -11.96 35.91
CA GLY A 60 -3.21 -13.13 36.57
C GLY A 60 -2.50 -13.59 37.86
N LYS A 61 -1.26 -13.12 38.11
CA LYS A 61 -0.51 -13.55 39.29
C LYS A 61 -1.07 -12.97 40.61
N LYS A 62 -1.03 -13.76 41.71
CA LYS A 62 -1.54 -13.38 43.03
C LYS A 62 -0.98 -12.05 43.59
N ARG A 63 0.28 -11.71 43.24
CA ARG A 63 0.88 -10.43 43.69
C ARG A 63 0.15 -9.22 43.08
N VAL A 64 -0.20 -9.27 41.78
CA VAL A 64 -0.95 -8.21 41.10
C VAL A 64 -2.42 -8.19 41.57
N ALA A 65 -2.96 -9.35 41.90
CA ALA A 65 -4.32 -9.46 42.42
C ALA A 65 -4.57 -8.69 43.73
N ARG A 66 -3.53 -8.45 44.53
CA ARG A 66 -3.60 -7.70 45.81
C ARG A 66 -3.56 -6.18 45.62
N LEU A 67 -3.25 -5.70 44.42
CA LEU A 67 -3.21 -4.27 44.14
C LEU A 67 -4.62 -3.72 43.86
N ASP A 68 -4.83 -2.45 44.23
CA ASP A 68 -6.09 -1.76 43.88
C ASP A 68 -6.25 -1.70 42.35
N PRO A 69 -7.29 -2.30 41.74
CA PRO A 69 -7.41 -2.41 40.33
C PRO A 69 -7.58 -1.08 39.61
N VAL A 70 -8.19 -0.06 40.24
CA VAL A 70 -8.37 1.27 39.63
C VAL A 70 -7.04 2.00 39.56
N VAL A 71 -6.25 1.96 40.66
CA VAL A 71 -4.92 2.60 40.70
C VAL A 71 -3.96 1.86 39.75
N THR A 72 -4.01 0.54 39.74
CA THR A 72 -3.16 -0.26 38.87
C THR A 72 -3.44 0.04 37.43
N PHE A 73 -4.73 0.09 37.02
CA PHE A 73 -5.10 0.42 35.64
C PHE A 73 -4.66 1.85 35.28
N ALA A 74 -4.90 2.84 36.15
CA ALA A 74 -4.42 4.20 35.92
C ALA A 74 -2.90 4.29 35.76
N ALA A 75 -2.13 3.51 36.55
CA ALA A 75 -0.67 3.47 36.44
C ALA A 75 -0.20 2.82 35.14
N LEU A 76 -0.90 1.76 34.66
CA LEU A 76 -0.61 1.12 33.38
C LEU A 76 -0.81 2.11 32.21
N GLU A 77 -1.94 2.84 32.18
CA GLU A 77 -2.21 3.85 31.15
C GLU A 77 -1.17 4.98 31.19
N GLY A 78 -0.86 5.52 32.40
CA GLY A 78 0.19 6.53 32.55
C GLY A 78 1.56 6.04 32.05
N PHE A 79 1.92 4.78 32.31
CA PHE A 79 3.15 4.17 31.81
C PHE A 79 3.16 4.07 30.28
N VAL A 80 2.05 3.60 29.65
CA VAL A 80 1.92 3.50 28.19
C VAL A 80 2.07 4.88 27.55
N GLY A 81 1.40 5.91 28.11
CA GLY A 81 1.52 7.28 27.64
C GLY A 81 2.96 7.82 27.68
N ILE A 82 3.68 7.61 28.81
CA ILE A 82 5.09 7.99 28.93
C ILE A 82 5.94 7.24 27.90
N TYR A 83 5.74 5.93 27.78
CA TYR A 83 6.50 5.10 26.84
C TYR A 83 6.26 5.52 25.40
N ALA A 84 5.03 5.85 25.03
CA ALA A 84 4.70 6.32 23.68
C ALA A 84 5.48 7.59 23.32
N LEU A 85 5.65 8.53 24.27
CA LEU A 85 6.45 9.75 24.06
C LEU A 85 7.95 9.46 23.89
N LEU A 86 8.46 8.44 24.57
CA LEU A 86 9.86 8.05 24.51
C LEU A 86 10.20 7.11 23.34
N SER A 87 9.20 6.51 22.70
CA SER A 87 9.39 5.48 21.67
C SER A 87 10.04 5.98 20.37
N PRO A 88 9.78 7.21 19.82
CA PRO A 88 10.36 7.62 18.55
C PRO A 88 11.90 7.59 18.53
N PRO A 89 12.65 8.18 19.48
CA PRO A 89 14.10 8.10 19.45
C PRO A 89 14.65 6.66 19.64
N ILE A 90 13.90 5.78 20.29
CA ILE A 90 14.26 4.37 20.42
C ILE A 90 14.16 3.69 19.04
N LEU A 91 13.05 3.91 18.33
CA LEU A 91 12.80 3.33 17.02
C LEU A 91 13.75 3.88 15.95
N ASP A 92 14.10 5.18 16.02
CA ASP A 92 15.07 5.79 15.10
C ASP A 92 16.49 5.17 15.28
N ARG A 93 16.89 4.85 16.51
CA ARG A 93 18.15 4.13 16.76
C ARG A 93 18.14 2.69 16.24
N ILE A 94 17.00 2.00 16.28
CA ILE A 94 16.86 0.66 15.70
C ILE A 94 17.09 0.72 14.20
N ALA A 95 16.63 1.78 13.52
CA ALA A 95 16.83 1.99 12.08
C ALA A 95 18.31 2.02 11.65
N SER A 96 19.23 2.43 12.53
CA SER A 96 20.67 2.52 12.27
C SER A 96 21.44 1.20 12.46
N VAL A 97 20.77 0.13 12.96
CA VAL A 97 21.42 -1.16 13.21
C VAL A 97 21.63 -1.92 11.90
N ALA A 98 22.88 -2.25 11.60
CA ALA A 98 23.23 -2.87 10.31
C ALA A 98 22.77 -4.32 10.14
N ARG A 99 22.68 -5.12 11.23
CA ARG A 99 22.30 -6.55 11.17
C ARG A 99 20.79 -6.74 11.26
N PRO A 100 20.11 -7.29 10.21
CA PRO A 100 18.66 -7.46 10.17
C PRO A 100 18.11 -8.24 11.36
N GLU A 101 18.77 -9.33 11.73
CA GLU A 101 18.31 -10.21 12.81
C GLU A 101 18.27 -9.48 14.15
N ILE A 102 19.30 -8.67 14.41
CA ILE A 102 19.37 -7.82 15.60
C ILE A 102 18.33 -6.71 15.52
N GLN A 103 18.14 -6.10 14.35
CA GLN A 103 17.15 -5.05 14.12
C GLN A 103 15.73 -5.55 14.39
N PHE A 104 15.37 -6.74 13.89
CA PHE A 104 14.09 -7.40 14.17
C PHE A 104 13.90 -7.70 15.66
N LEU A 105 14.94 -8.23 16.32
CA LEU A 105 14.89 -8.51 17.75
C LEU A 105 14.70 -7.24 18.58
N LEU A 106 15.43 -6.18 18.25
CA LEU A 106 15.31 -4.88 18.92
C LEU A 106 13.94 -4.25 18.69
N ALA A 107 13.37 -4.36 17.48
CA ALA A 107 12.01 -3.91 17.17
C ALA A 107 10.96 -4.64 18.02
N LEU A 108 11.09 -5.97 18.14
CA LEU A 108 10.26 -6.78 19.04
C LEU A 108 10.38 -6.29 20.49
N LEU A 109 11.60 -6.18 21.01
CA LEU A 109 11.87 -5.77 22.39
C LEU A 109 11.39 -4.34 22.68
N ALA A 110 11.45 -3.45 21.69
CA ALA A 110 10.97 -2.08 21.83
C ALA A 110 9.45 -1.98 21.96
N LEU A 111 8.66 -2.92 21.43
CA LEU A 111 7.21 -2.90 21.60
C LEU A 111 6.75 -3.53 22.92
N LEU A 112 7.51 -4.47 23.48
CA LEU A 112 7.09 -5.27 24.62
C LEU A 112 6.68 -4.47 25.87
N PRO A 113 7.41 -3.43 26.33
CA PRO A 113 7.03 -2.74 27.57
C PRO A 113 5.62 -2.16 27.54
N ALA A 114 5.26 -1.45 26.45
CA ALA A 114 3.95 -0.86 26.31
C ALA A 114 2.86 -1.92 26.11
N THR A 115 3.11 -2.92 25.26
CA THR A 115 2.12 -3.96 24.94
C THR A 115 1.86 -4.90 26.14
N ILE A 116 2.87 -5.14 27.00
CA ILE A 116 2.70 -5.85 28.28
C ILE A 116 1.76 -5.03 29.18
N ALA A 117 1.95 -3.73 29.30
CA ALA A 117 1.08 -2.87 30.13
C ALA A 117 -0.36 -2.88 29.58
N MET A 118 -0.55 -2.72 28.27
CA MET A 118 -1.86 -2.78 27.61
C MET A 118 -2.55 -4.13 27.84
N GLY A 119 -1.83 -5.25 27.73
CA GLY A 119 -2.38 -6.59 27.92
C GLY A 119 -2.83 -6.88 29.35
N ALA A 120 -2.24 -6.20 30.35
CA ALA A 120 -2.62 -6.33 31.75
C ALA A 120 -3.93 -5.60 32.09
N SER A 121 -4.36 -4.61 31.29
CA SER A 121 -5.49 -3.72 31.60
C SER A 121 -6.82 -4.45 31.73
N LEU A 122 -7.17 -5.38 30.83
CA LEU A 122 -8.43 -6.14 30.90
C LEU A 122 -8.53 -7.01 32.18
N PRO A 123 -7.56 -7.91 32.51
CA PRO A 123 -7.64 -8.71 33.74
C PRO A 123 -7.69 -7.89 35.00
N VAL A 124 -7.01 -6.74 35.05
CA VAL A 124 -7.04 -5.82 36.19
C VAL A 124 -8.45 -5.23 36.35
N LEU A 125 -9.06 -4.74 35.28
CA LEU A 125 -10.41 -4.15 35.33
C LEU A 125 -11.50 -5.17 35.60
N VAL A 126 -11.35 -6.42 35.15
CA VAL A 126 -12.30 -7.52 35.47
C VAL A 126 -12.49 -7.68 36.97
N ARG A 127 -11.43 -7.52 37.75
CA ARG A 127 -11.54 -7.58 39.24
C ARG A 127 -12.37 -6.44 39.79
N ALA A 128 -12.29 -5.25 39.20
CA ALA A 128 -13.13 -4.10 39.61
C ALA A 128 -14.63 -4.34 39.33
N PHE A 129 -14.94 -5.26 38.38
CA PHE A 129 -16.32 -5.62 38.00
C PHE A 129 -16.85 -6.87 38.69
N ALA A 130 -15.98 -7.73 39.29
CA ALA A 130 -16.36 -9.03 39.88
C ALA A 130 -17.30 -8.89 41.11
N HIS A 131 -17.34 -7.75 41.77
CA HIS A 131 -18.19 -7.48 42.94
C HIS A 131 -19.60 -7.01 42.56
N SER A 132 -20.21 -7.53 41.54
CA SER A 132 -21.53 -7.14 41.11
C SER A 132 -22.51 -8.33 41.05
N ASP A 133 -23.79 -8.07 41.30
CA ASP A 133 -24.88 -9.05 41.17
C ASP A 133 -25.08 -9.59 39.76
N GLU A 134 -24.39 -9.01 38.73
CA GLU A 134 -24.45 -9.44 37.37
C GLU A 134 -23.47 -10.62 37.12
N PRO A 135 -23.82 -11.59 36.26
CA PRO A 135 -22.92 -12.65 35.83
C PRO A 135 -21.60 -12.10 35.30
N ALA A 136 -20.47 -12.67 35.72
CA ALA A 136 -19.14 -12.23 35.32
C ALA A 136 -18.96 -12.11 33.80
N ALA A 137 -19.48 -13.06 33.04
CA ALA A 137 -19.44 -13.05 31.58
C ALA A 137 -20.13 -11.83 30.96
N VAL A 138 -21.16 -11.25 31.60
CA VAL A 138 -21.83 -10.02 31.17
C VAL A 138 -20.92 -8.81 31.38
N GLY A 139 -20.29 -8.71 32.55
CA GLY A 139 -19.35 -7.63 32.88
C GLY A 139 -18.13 -7.63 31.93
N ILE A 140 -17.55 -8.81 31.70
CA ILE A 140 -16.40 -8.99 30.81
C ILE A 140 -16.78 -8.71 29.38
N GLY A 141 -17.91 -9.21 28.91
CA GLY A 141 -18.38 -8.94 27.54
C GLY A 141 -18.60 -7.45 27.28
N ARG A 142 -19.06 -6.68 28.30
CA ARG A 142 -19.20 -5.21 28.19
C ARG A 142 -17.85 -4.49 28.18
N LEU A 143 -16.93 -4.89 29.07
CA LEU A 143 -15.59 -4.32 29.10
C LEU A 143 -14.89 -4.55 27.77
N TYR A 144 -14.92 -5.80 27.28
CA TYR A 144 -14.30 -6.15 26.01
C TYR A 144 -14.95 -5.41 24.83
N ALA A 145 -16.27 -5.31 24.81
CA ALA A 145 -16.99 -4.54 23.79
C ALA A 145 -16.66 -3.03 23.84
N ALA A 146 -16.52 -2.44 25.03
CA ALA A 146 -16.19 -1.03 25.19
C ALA A 146 -14.76 -0.73 24.71
N ASN A 147 -13.79 -1.55 25.12
CA ASN A 147 -12.39 -1.41 24.67
C ASN A 147 -12.29 -1.56 23.16
N THR A 148 -12.90 -2.61 22.60
CA THR A 148 -12.87 -2.86 21.17
C THR A 148 -13.63 -1.78 20.37
N ALA A 149 -14.70 -1.20 20.91
CA ALA A 149 -15.36 -0.06 20.29
C ALA A 149 -14.47 1.20 20.24
N GLY A 150 -13.67 1.44 21.28
CA GLY A 150 -12.61 2.46 21.26
C GLY A 150 -11.57 2.15 20.18
N ALA A 151 -11.14 0.89 20.15
CA ALA A 151 -10.19 0.39 19.16
C ALA A 151 -10.68 0.53 17.69
N VAL A 152 -11.99 0.51 17.42
CA VAL A 152 -12.56 0.81 16.10
C VAL A 152 -12.29 2.26 15.68
N LEU A 153 -12.43 3.20 16.62
CA LEU A 153 -12.27 4.62 16.31
C LEU A 153 -10.80 5.04 16.18
N GLY A 154 -9.88 4.34 16.83
CA GLY A 154 -8.45 4.67 16.81
C GLY A 154 -7.88 4.80 15.39
N PRO A 155 -7.90 3.76 14.55
CA PRO A 155 -7.40 3.80 13.17
C PRO A 155 -8.13 4.81 12.30
N LEU A 156 -9.45 4.95 12.45
CA LEU A 156 -10.24 5.91 11.69
C LEU A 156 -9.83 7.35 12.01
N LEU A 157 -9.74 7.71 13.28
CA LEU A 157 -9.32 9.06 13.70
C LEU A 157 -7.86 9.33 13.33
N ALA A 158 -6.97 8.33 13.49
CA ALA A 158 -5.57 8.48 13.12
C ALA A 158 -5.43 8.82 11.63
N VAL A 159 -6.03 8.03 10.74
CA VAL A 159 -5.81 8.17 9.29
C VAL A 159 -6.66 9.29 8.68
N PHE A 160 -7.91 9.48 9.11
CA PHE A 160 -8.79 10.49 8.51
C PHE A 160 -8.56 11.89 9.07
N TRP A 161 -8.01 12.00 10.30
CA TRP A 161 -7.88 13.28 11.00
C TRP A 161 -6.46 13.58 11.46
N PHE A 162 -5.85 12.74 12.30
CA PHE A 162 -4.58 13.09 12.95
C PHE A 162 -3.39 13.10 11.98
N PHE A 163 -3.19 12.06 11.17
CA PHE A 163 -2.08 12.04 10.21
C PHE A 163 -2.11 13.23 9.24
N PRO A 164 -3.27 13.60 8.63
CA PRO A 164 -3.31 14.76 7.75
C PRO A 164 -3.09 16.11 8.43
N THR A 165 -3.37 16.22 9.74
CA THR A 165 -3.34 17.51 10.46
C THR A 165 -2.07 17.72 11.26
N VAL A 166 -1.59 16.70 11.96
CA VAL A 166 -0.44 16.83 12.89
C VAL A 166 0.74 15.93 12.51
N GLY A 167 0.58 15.01 11.57
CA GLY A 167 1.61 14.06 11.16
C GLY A 167 1.68 12.82 12.03
N LEU A 168 2.58 11.90 11.63
CA LEU A 168 2.70 10.57 12.23
C LEU A 168 3.20 10.63 13.68
N ARG A 169 4.31 11.36 13.92
CA ARG A 169 4.94 11.43 15.25
C ARG A 169 4.09 12.19 16.27
N ALA A 170 3.47 13.30 15.87
CA ALA A 170 2.60 14.05 16.78
C ALA A 170 1.31 13.30 17.12
N THR A 171 0.88 12.35 16.29
CA THR A 171 -0.25 11.46 16.61
C THR A 171 0.03 10.57 17.84
N LEU A 172 1.29 10.23 18.14
CA LEU A 172 1.66 9.59 19.40
C LEU A 172 1.37 10.49 20.62
N TRP A 173 1.58 11.80 20.50
CA TRP A 173 1.26 12.75 21.58
C TRP A 173 -0.24 12.82 21.84
N VAL A 174 -1.05 12.72 20.76
CA VAL A 174 -2.52 12.63 20.90
C VAL A 174 -2.90 11.37 21.68
N GLY A 175 -2.39 10.21 21.29
CA GLY A 175 -2.62 8.95 22.01
C GLY A 175 -2.17 9.02 23.47
N ALA A 176 -0.95 9.51 23.73
CA ALA A 176 -0.43 9.71 25.09
C ALA A 176 -1.28 10.65 25.94
N SER A 177 -1.81 11.72 25.32
CA SER A 177 -2.74 12.65 26.02
C SER A 177 -4.03 11.97 26.43
N ILE A 178 -4.55 11.03 25.61
CA ILE A 178 -5.71 10.22 25.97
C ILE A 178 -5.39 9.31 27.17
N ASP A 179 -4.25 8.64 27.19
CA ASP A 179 -3.83 7.78 28.31
C ASP A 179 -3.61 8.57 29.60
N PHE A 180 -3.01 9.76 29.51
CA PHE A 180 -2.88 10.66 30.66
C PHE A 180 -4.24 11.14 31.15
N LEU A 181 -5.20 11.44 30.26
CA LEU A 181 -6.57 11.77 30.63
C LEU A 181 -7.22 10.62 31.41
N VAL A 182 -7.04 9.37 30.96
CA VAL A 182 -7.52 8.18 31.66
C VAL A 182 -6.83 8.03 33.02
N CYS A 183 -5.50 8.12 33.07
CA CYS A 183 -4.71 8.02 34.30
C CYS A 183 -5.15 9.02 35.33
N PHE A 184 -5.05 10.31 35.02
CA PHE A 184 -5.35 11.39 35.99
C PHE A 184 -6.85 11.47 36.29
N GLY A 185 -7.71 11.25 35.30
CA GLY A 185 -9.15 11.22 35.44
C GLY A 185 -9.62 10.16 36.43
N LEU A 186 -9.08 8.94 36.37
CA LEU A 186 -9.40 7.87 37.32
C LEU A 186 -8.86 8.14 38.72
N LEU A 187 -7.63 8.64 38.84
CA LEU A 187 -7.05 9.00 40.15
C LEU A 187 -7.84 10.11 40.84
N LEU A 188 -8.26 11.13 40.10
CA LEU A 188 -9.07 12.22 40.61
C LEU A 188 -10.48 11.75 40.99
N ALA A 189 -11.11 10.94 40.12
CA ALA A 189 -12.44 10.38 40.42
C ALA A 189 -12.41 9.48 41.66
N LYS A 190 -11.36 8.69 41.85
CA LYS A 190 -11.18 7.88 43.05
C LYS A 190 -11.13 8.72 44.30
N ARG A 191 -10.39 9.85 44.30
CA ARG A 191 -10.30 10.76 45.41
C ARG A 191 -11.66 11.45 45.71
N ARG A 192 -12.35 11.97 44.70
CA ARG A 192 -13.59 12.73 44.83
C ARG A 192 -14.81 11.88 45.17
N LEU A 193 -14.90 10.66 44.64
CA LEU A 193 -16.06 9.79 44.82
C LEU A 193 -15.90 8.81 46.00
N GLY A 194 -14.78 8.92 46.73
CA GLY A 194 -14.53 8.08 47.90
C GLY A 194 -14.51 6.60 47.56
N LEU A 195 -14.04 6.25 46.33
CA LEU A 195 -13.95 4.84 45.90
C LEU A 195 -12.90 4.16 46.77
N GLY A 196 -13.32 3.60 47.92
CA GLY A 196 -12.47 2.86 48.82
C GLY A 196 -11.73 1.70 48.16
N PRO A 197 -10.70 1.12 48.81
CA PRO A 197 -10.07 -0.09 48.33
C PRO A 197 -11.16 -1.14 48.09
N ILE A 198 -11.04 -1.88 46.99
CA ILE A 198 -11.87 -3.05 46.77
C ILE A 198 -11.30 -4.08 47.75
N GLU A 199 -12.01 -4.30 48.89
CA GLU A 199 -11.68 -5.43 49.75
C GLU A 199 -11.75 -6.70 48.93
N ILE A 200 -10.60 -7.24 48.60
CA ILE A 200 -10.49 -8.58 48.01
C ILE A 200 -10.65 -9.52 49.19
N GLU A 201 -11.90 -9.92 49.47
CA GLU A 201 -12.10 -11.04 50.39
C GLU A 201 -11.25 -12.21 49.89
N ASP A 202 -10.26 -12.61 50.70
CA ASP A 202 -9.57 -13.88 50.53
C ASP A 202 -10.62 -14.98 50.80
N LEU A 203 -11.46 -15.26 49.83
CA LEU A 203 -12.39 -16.37 49.88
C LEU A 203 -11.55 -17.65 49.96
N PRO A 204 -11.63 -18.43 51.04
CA PRO A 204 -10.95 -19.73 51.16
C PRO A 204 -11.61 -20.65 50.10
N GLY A 205 -11.00 -20.80 49.01
CA GLY A 205 -11.45 -21.71 47.94
C GLY A 205 -10.28 -22.08 47.03
N GLU A 206 -10.21 -23.37 46.68
CA GLU A 206 -9.26 -23.84 45.72
C GLU A 206 -9.43 -23.07 44.40
N SER A 207 -8.34 -22.53 43.87
CA SER A 207 -8.29 -21.89 42.54
C SER A 207 -8.56 -22.98 41.48
N ALA A 208 -9.83 -23.09 41.06
CA ALA A 208 -10.20 -24.06 40.03
C ALA A 208 -9.41 -23.79 38.74
N SER A 209 -8.72 -24.82 38.25
CA SER A 209 -7.94 -24.71 37.01
C SER A 209 -8.84 -24.46 35.79
N VAL A 210 -8.39 -23.61 34.88
CA VAL A 210 -9.08 -23.45 33.57
C VAL A 210 -8.90 -24.70 32.74
N PRO A 211 -9.97 -25.35 32.25
CA PRO A 211 -9.84 -26.55 31.42
C PRO A 211 -9.00 -26.29 30.17
N LEU A 212 -8.06 -27.18 29.87
CA LEU A 212 -7.17 -27.06 28.71
C LEU A 212 -7.96 -26.93 27.39
N SER A 213 -9.11 -27.58 27.29
CA SER A 213 -9.99 -27.46 26.12
C SER A 213 -10.53 -26.05 25.90
N LEU A 214 -10.82 -25.30 26.97
CA LEU A 214 -11.21 -23.89 26.85
C LEU A 214 -10.02 -22.99 26.45
N LEU A 215 -8.85 -23.21 27.01
CA LEU A 215 -7.62 -22.50 26.63
C LEU A 215 -7.29 -22.73 25.16
N ALA A 216 -7.32 -24.00 24.72
CA ALA A 216 -7.09 -24.37 23.32
C ALA A 216 -8.13 -23.76 22.38
N THR A 217 -9.42 -23.76 22.79
CA THR A 217 -10.51 -23.17 21.99
C THR A 217 -10.30 -21.68 21.78
N VAL A 218 -10.01 -20.96 22.86
CA VAL A 218 -9.88 -19.50 22.80
C VAL A 218 -8.56 -19.11 22.08
N GLY A 219 -7.49 -19.87 22.27
CA GLY A 219 -6.23 -19.72 21.54
C GLY A 219 -6.41 -19.94 20.04
N LEU A 220 -7.08 -21.02 19.65
CA LEU A 220 -7.37 -21.32 18.25
C LEU A 220 -8.29 -20.27 17.61
N SER A 221 -9.27 -19.77 18.38
CA SER A 221 -10.14 -18.68 17.93
C SER A 221 -9.32 -17.41 17.64
N GLY A 222 -8.37 -17.06 18.50
CA GLY A 222 -7.44 -15.94 18.27
C GLY A 222 -6.55 -16.15 17.05
N ALA A 223 -6.01 -17.36 16.89
CA ALA A 223 -5.19 -17.70 15.71
C ALA A 223 -5.99 -17.62 14.42
N SER A 224 -7.20 -18.18 14.38
CA SER A 224 -8.09 -18.11 13.22
C SER A 224 -8.49 -16.67 12.90
N ALA A 225 -8.75 -15.85 13.92
CA ALA A 225 -9.09 -14.43 13.73
C ALA A 225 -7.99 -13.69 12.97
N MET A 226 -6.73 -13.86 13.36
CA MET A 226 -5.60 -13.19 12.69
C MET A 226 -5.32 -13.74 11.29
N VAL A 227 -5.50 -15.05 11.07
CA VAL A 227 -5.43 -15.63 9.72
C VAL A 227 -6.50 -15.01 8.80
N TYR A 228 -7.73 -14.89 9.28
CA TYR A 228 -8.83 -14.26 8.52
C TYR A 228 -8.54 -12.77 8.26
N GLU A 229 -8.09 -12.03 9.25
CA GLU A 229 -7.77 -10.60 9.12
C GLU A 229 -6.76 -10.36 8.00
N VAL A 230 -5.60 -11.06 8.05
CA VAL A 230 -4.54 -10.91 7.05
C VAL A 230 -5.02 -11.38 5.67
N ALA A 231 -5.74 -12.51 5.57
CA ALA A 231 -6.24 -13.03 4.31
C ALA A 231 -7.32 -12.14 3.67
N TRP A 232 -8.23 -11.58 4.47
CA TRP A 232 -9.23 -10.63 3.97
C TRP A 232 -8.63 -9.29 3.58
N SER A 233 -7.64 -8.78 4.32
CA SER A 233 -6.89 -7.58 3.93
C SER A 233 -6.32 -7.73 2.52
N ARG A 234 -5.71 -8.88 2.21
CA ARG A 234 -5.20 -9.19 0.87
C ARG A 234 -6.30 -9.28 -0.18
N THR A 235 -7.38 -10.02 0.14
CA THR A 235 -8.52 -10.16 -0.79
C THR A 235 -9.15 -8.81 -1.12
N LEU A 236 -9.41 -7.98 -0.12
CA LEU A 236 -10.05 -6.68 -0.27
C LEU A 236 -9.14 -5.66 -0.96
N SER A 237 -7.82 -5.76 -0.76
CA SER A 237 -6.85 -4.94 -1.51
C SER A 237 -6.93 -5.17 -3.03
N MET A 238 -7.25 -6.39 -3.48
CA MET A 238 -7.50 -6.67 -4.92
C MET A 238 -8.84 -6.12 -5.40
N VAL A 239 -9.79 -5.85 -4.51
CA VAL A 239 -11.14 -5.38 -4.86
C VAL A 239 -11.22 -3.86 -4.97
N TYR A 240 -10.57 -3.13 -4.03
CA TYR A 240 -10.66 -1.67 -3.95
C TYR A 240 -9.31 -0.96 -3.63
N GLY A 241 -8.22 -1.68 -3.80
CA GLY A 241 -6.86 -1.15 -3.62
C GLY A 241 -6.36 -1.18 -2.18
N SER A 242 -5.04 -1.03 -2.00
CA SER A 242 -4.35 -1.08 -0.71
C SER A 242 -3.93 0.31 -0.22
N SER A 243 -4.84 1.27 -0.22
CA SER A 243 -4.59 2.60 0.36
C SER A 243 -4.60 2.54 1.89
N VAL A 244 -3.94 3.51 2.54
CA VAL A 244 -3.96 3.65 4.00
C VAL A 244 -5.39 3.76 4.57
N TYR A 245 -6.30 4.40 3.81
CA TYR A 245 -7.72 4.49 4.17
C TYR A 245 -8.41 3.12 4.09
N GLY A 246 -8.19 2.38 3.00
CA GLY A 246 -8.75 1.04 2.81
C GLY A 246 -8.31 0.08 3.91
N VAL A 247 -7.02 0.07 4.26
CA VAL A 247 -6.49 -0.76 5.36
C VAL A 247 -7.11 -0.38 6.70
N SER A 248 -7.23 0.92 7.00
CA SER A 248 -7.83 1.40 8.26
C SER A 248 -9.33 1.08 8.35
N ILE A 249 -10.06 1.18 7.23
CA ILE A 249 -11.48 0.78 7.15
C ILE A 249 -11.64 -0.73 7.39
N MET A 250 -10.78 -1.56 6.79
CA MET A 250 -10.78 -3.02 7.01
C MET A 250 -10.56 -3.36 8.48
N LEU A 251 -9.52 -2.80 9.10
CA LEU A 251 -9.21 -3.00 10.51
C LEU A 251 -10.36 -2.54 11.42
N ALA A 252 -10.89 -1.35 11.19
CA ALA A 252 -12.03 -0.82 11.95
C ALA A 252 -13.29 -1.71 11.79
N THR A 253 -13.55 -2.22 10.57
CA THR A 253 -14.69 -3.12 10.31
C THR A 253 -14.51 -4.47 11.01
N PHE A 254 -13.31 -5.03 11.00
CA PHE A 254 -12.98 -6.26 11.71
C PHE A 254 -13.23 -6.12 13.22
N LEU A 255 -12.70 -5.08 13.83
CA LEU A 255 -12.88 -4.78 15.25
C LEU A 255 -14.33 -4.45 15.60
N LEU A 256 -15.06 -3.76 14.70
CA LEU A 256 -16.48 -3.45 14.89
C LEU A 256 -17.31 -4.73 15.03
N GLY A 257 -17.04 -5.74 14.22
CA GLY A 257 -17.72 -7.04 14.35
C GLY A 257 -17.44 -7.70 15.69
N ILE A 258 -16.19 -7.70 16.15
CA ILE A 258 -15.80 -8.22 17.46
C ILE A 258 -16.54 -7.46 18.60
N ALA A 259 -16.58 -6.13 18.52
CA ALA A 259 -17.27 -5.30 19.52
C ALA A 259 -18.78 -5.60 19.58
N ILE A 260 -19.44 -5.64 18.40
CA ILE A 260 -20.88 -5.96 18.29
C ILE A 260 -21.15 -7.38 18.81
N GLY A 261 -20.37 -8.38 18.38
CA GLY A 261 -20.52 -9.76 18.81
C GLY A 261 -20.39 -9.95 20.31
N SER A 262 -19.40 -9.29 20.92
CA SER A 262 -19.20 -9.30 22.39
C SER A 262 -20.35 -8.62 23.13
N ALA A 263 -20.80 -7.43 22.65
CA ALA A 263 -21.90 -6.69 23.25
C ALA A 263 -23.24 -7.47 23.18
N LEU A 264 -23.55 -8.07 22.03
CA LEU A 264 -24.75 -8.90 21.86
C LEU A 264 -24.71 -10.12 22.77
N THR A 265 -23.56 -10.78 22.85
CA THR A 265 -23.37 -11.94 23.74
C THR A 265 -23.58 -11.56 25.20
N ALA A 266 -23.01 -10.44 25.66
CA ALA A 266 -23.23 -9.94 27.02
C ALA A 266 -24.71 -9.67 27.29
N ARG A 267 -25.45 -9.12 26.31
CA ARG A 267 -26.90 -8.88 26.41
C ARG A 267 -27.71 -10.18 26.47
N PHE A 268 -27.33 -11.19 25.69
CA PHE A 268 -27.96 -12.53 25.68
C PHE A 268 -27.73 -13.26 27.01
N LEU A 269 -26.51 -13.20 27.59
CA LEU A 269 -26.17 -13.89 28.83
C LEU A 269 -26.92 -13.38 30.06
N LYS A 270 -27.50 -12.19 30.01
CA LYS A 270 -28.39 -11.67 31.06
C LYS A 270 -29.69 -12.49 31.20
N ARG A 271 -30.14 -13.15 30.14
CA ARG A 271 -31.41 -13.92 30.10
C ARG A 271 -31.22 -15.42 30.29
N ARG A 272 -30.34 -15.86 31.08
CA ARG A 272 -29.69 -17.16 31.19
C ARG A 272 -30.62 -18.36 31.41
N ARG A 273 -30.26 -19.48 30.73
CA ARG A 273 -30.56 -20.87 31.18
C ARG A 273 -29.24 -21.58 31.44
N ALA A 274 -29.05 -22.17 32.64
CA ALA A 274 -27.84 -22.93 33.03
C ALA A 274 -27.67 -24.20 32.15
N GLY A 275 -26.42 -24.66 31.96
CA GLY A 275 -26.07 -25.97 31.39
C GLY A 275 -25.86 -26.02 29.85
N VAL A 276 -25.76 -24.88 29.14
CA VAL A 276 -25.54 -24.84 27.68
C VAL A 276 -24.34 -23.97 27.19
N ALA A 277 -23.44 -23.57 28.13
CA ALA A 277 -22.37 -22.65 27.81
C ALA A 277 -21.40 -23.19 26.75
N ILE A 278 -20.97 -24.44 26.87
CA ILE A 278 -20.08 -25.11 25.91
C ILE A 278 -20.74 -25.22 24.54
N ALA A 279 -22.03 -25.59 24.48
CA ALA A 279 -22.75 -25.72 23.21
C ALA A 279 -22.89 -24.34 22.50
N ARG A 280 -23.05 -23.25 23.26
CA ARG A 280 -23.06 -21.89 22.69
C ARG A 280 -21.69 -21.50 22.14
N LEU A 281 -20.61 -21.83 22.86
CA LEU A 281 -19.25 -21.60 22.40
C LEU A 281 -18.95 -22.39 21.10
N ALA A 282 -19.31 -23.67 21.06
CA ALA A 282 -19.19 -24.48 19.86
C ALA A 282 -20.00 -23.89 18.68
N LYS A 283 -21.25 -23.42 18.94
CA LYS A 283 -22.06 -22.74 17.91
C LYS A 283 -21.38 -21.47 17.36
N ALA A 284 -20.74 -20.68 18.22
CA ALA A 284 -20.01 -19.49 17.77
C ALA A 284 -18.84 -19.85 16.84
N LEU A 285 -18.10 -20.92 17.13
CA LEU A 285 -17.03 -21.44 16.25
C LEU A 285 -17.58 -21.94 14.91
N VAL A 286 -18.70 -22.69 14.92
CA VAL A 286 -19.36 -23.13 13.68
C VAL A 286 -19.80 -21.92 12.82
N LEU A 287 -20.42 -20.94 13.44
CA LEU A 287 -20.84 -19.72 12.73
C LEU A 287 -19.64 -18.94 12.16
N SER A 288 -18.55 -18.81 12.93
CA SER A 288 -17.36 -18.12 12.43
C SER A 288 -16.75 -18.84 11.22
N ALA A 289 -16.62 -20.15 11.27
CA ALA A 289 -16.11 -20.95 10.17
C ALA A 289 -17.02 -20.91 8.94
N THR A 290 -18.34 -20.99 9.15
CA THR A 290 -19.32 -20.91 8.06
C THR A 290 -19.25 -19.55 7.36
N PHE A 291 -19.27 -18.44 8.11
CA PHE A 291 -19.19 -17.11 7.51
C PHE A 291 -17.82 -16.83 6.86
N ALA A 292 -16.72 -17.34 7.42
CA ALA A 292 -15.42 -17.26 6.79
C ALA A 292 -15.40 -18.00 5.44
N PHE A 293 -16.03 -19.16 5.36
CA PHE A 293 -16.17 -19.89 4.11
C PHE A 293 -17.09 -19.17 3.10
N VAL A 294 -18.25 -18.67 3.56
CA VAL A 294 -19.17 -17.88 2.72
C VAL A 294 -18.47 -16.64 2.14
N SER A 295 -17.58 -16.01 2.90
CA SER A 295 -16.82 -14.87 2.41
C SER A 295 -15.99 -15.19 1.15
N LEU A 296 -15.46 -16.42 1.01
CA LEU A 296 -14.76 -16.87 -0.20
C LEU A 296 -15.68 -16.94 -1.43
N LEU A 297 -16.92 -17.37 -1.22
CA LEU A 297 -17.92 -17.44 -2.31
C LEU A 297 -18.33 -16.01 -2.74
N VAL A 298 -18.55 -15.13 -1.79
CA VAL A 298 -18.90 -13.73 -2.03
C VAL A 298 -17.75 -12.98 -2.71
N ALA A 299 -16.49 -13.31 -2.38
CA ALA A 299 -15.31 -12.64 -2.92
C ALA A 299 -15.25 -12.61 -4.46
N ARG A 300 -15.85 -13.59 -5.14
CA ARG A 300 -15.94 -13.64 -6.62
C ARG A 300 -16.72 -12.48 -7.22
N SER A 301 -17.72 -11.97 -6.50
CA SER A 301 -18.62 -10.91 -6.97
C SER A 301 -18.22 -9.53 -6.49
N LEU A 302 -17.29 -9.43 -5.53
CA LEU A 302 -16.90 -8.13 -4.92
C LEU A 302 -16.38 -7.09 -5.92
N PRO A 303 -15.58 -7.43 -6.93
CA PRO A 303 -15.12 -6.44 -7.90
C PRO A 303 -16.27 -5.79 -8.68
N PHE A 304 -17.28 -6.58 -9.04
CA PHE A 304 -18.48 -6.09 -9.72
C PHE A 304 -19.37 -5.27 -8.78
N LEU A 305 -19.48 -5.69 -7.52
CA LEU A 305 -20.21 -4.93 -6.49
C LEU A 305 -19.55 -3.57 -6.25
N PHE A 306 -18.21 -3.53 -6.19
CA PHE A 306 -17.47 -2.28 -6.08
C PHE A 306 -17.78 -1.31 -7.22
N LEU A 307 -17.83 -1.82 -8.46
CA LEU A 307 -18.15 -1.00 -9.63
C LEU A 307 -19.57 -0.46 -9.58
N ASN A 308 -20.56 -1.26 -9.13
CA ASN A 308 -21.93 -0.80 -8.95
C ASN A 308 -22.03 0.35 -7.93
N PHE A 309 -21.29 0.26 -6.81
CA PHE A 309 -21.20 1.37 -5.87
C PHE A 309 -20.52 2.58 -6.50
N TYR A 310 -19.40 2.37 -7.21
CA TYR A 310 -18.68 3.44 -7.88
C TYR A 310 -19.56 4.20 -8.88
N SER A 311 -20.32 3.49 -9.73
CA SER A 311 -21.22 4.09 -10.73
C SER A 311 -22.39 4.85 -10.11
N SER A 312 -22.83 4.44 -8.91
CA SER A 312 -23.94 5.11 -8.19
C SER A 312 -23.52 6.39 -7.48
N PHE A 313 -22.22 6.59 -7.26
CA PHE A 313 -21.70 7.64 -6.39
C PHE A 313 -20.53 8.41 -7.04
N GLU A 314 -20.70 8.87 -8.28
CA GLU A 314 -19.62 9.51 -9.01
C GLU A 314 -18.79 10.54 -8.20
N GLY A 315 -17.51 10.24 -8.02
CA GLY A 315 -16.46 11.24 -7.86
C GLY A 315 -16.12 11.74 -6.47
N SER A 316 -16.84 11.40 -5.37
CA SER A 316 -16.45 11.85 -4.04
C SER A 316 -15.62 10.81 -3.25
N ALA A 317 -14.57 11.28 -2.58
CA ALA A 317 -13.75 10.43 -1.71
C ALA A 317 -14.58 9.81 -0.56
N GLY A 318 -15.58 10.54 -0.04
CA GLY A 318 -16.47 10.04 1.03
C GLY A 318 -17.29 8.83 0.59
N THR A 319 -17.83 8.85 -0.61
CA THR A 319 -18.61 7.72 -1.15
C THR A 319 -17.72 6.53 -1.48
N LEU A 320 -16.48 6.76 -1.94
CA LEU A 320 -15.48 5.71 -2.10
C LEU A 320 -15.22 5.00 -0.77
N PHE A 321 -14.93 5.75 0.30
CA PHE A 321 -14.65 5.18 1.61
C PHE A 321 -15.85 4.46 2.22
N PHE A 322 -17.06 4.99 2.00
CA PHE A 322 -18.30 4.33 2.40
C PHE A 322 -18.50 2.99 1.65
N SER A 323 -18.27 2.94 0.34
CA SER A 323 -18.36 1.70 -0.43
C SER A 323 -17.33 0.66 0.02
N GLN A 324 -16.09 1.08 0.34
CA GLN A 324 -15.08 0.20 0.93
C GLN A 324 -15.53 -0.37 2.27
N PHE A 325 -16.13 0.46 3.14
CA PHE A 325 -16.70 0.00 4.42
C PHE A 325 -17.82 -1.02 4.20
N VAL A 326 -18.77 -0.75 3.31
CA VAL A 326 -19.89 -1.68 3.04
C VAL A 326 -19.39 -3.03 2.51
N ILE A 327 -18.43 -3.03 1.59
CA ILE A 327 -17.83 -4.26 1.05
C ILE A 327 -17.07 -5.01 2.14
N ALA A 328 -16.25 -4.32 2.93
CA ALA A 328 -15.55 -4.92 4.06
C ALA A 328 -16.54 -5.50 5.09
N ALA A 329 -17.62 -4.77 5.40
CA ALA A 329 -18.66 -5.20 6.31
C ALA A 329 -19.37 -6.48 5.83
N LEU A 330 -19.69 -6.57 4.56
CA LEU A 330 -20.33 -7.75 3.96
C LEU A 330 -19.46 -9.01 4.13
N VAL A 331 -18.15 -8.86 3.97
CA VAL A 331 -17.17 -9.95 4.05
C VAL A 331 -16.83 -10.31 5.49
N MET A 332 -16.58 -9.31 6.33
CA MET A 332 -15.91 -9.50 7.63
C MET A 332 -16.90 -9.56 8.81
N LEU A 333 -17.93 -8.69 8.85
CA LEU A 333 -18.79 -8.54 10.04
C LEU A 333 -19.43 -9.82 10.52
N PRO A 334 -20.06 -10.67 9.66
CA PRO A 334 -20.75 -11.87 10.17
C PRO A 334 -19.83 -12.83 10.90
N CYS A 335 -18.62 -13.03 10.37
CA CYS A 335 -17.61 -13.91 10.98
C CYS A 335 -17.04 -13.28 12.26
N THR A 336 -16.66 -12.00 12.21
CA THR A 336 -16.02 -11.33 13.35
C THR A 336 -16.99 -11.12 14.52
N MET A 337 -18.28 -10.98 14.26
CA MET A 337 -19.31 -11.00 15.32
C MET A 337 -19.35 -12.37 16.04
N ALA A 338 -19.23 -13.46 15.30
CA ALA A 338 -19.15 -14.80 15.90
C ALA A 338 -17.86 -14.98 16.70
N LEU A 339 -16.73 -14.48 16.20
CA LEU A 339 -15.43 -14.46 16.91
C LEU A 339 -15.50 -13.61 18.18
N GLY A 340 -16.13 -12.42 18.14
CA GLY A 340 -16.31 -11.54 19.29
C GLY A 340 -17.14 -12.15 20.42
N ALA A 341 -18.00 -13.14 20.09
CA ALA A 341 -18.76 -13.89 21.08
C ALA A 341 -17.92 -14.92 21.84
N THR A 342 -16.78 -15.37 21.31
CA THR A 342 -16.04 -16.53 21.86
C THR A 342 -15.49 -16.29 23.26
N LEU A 343 -14.87 -15.14 23.52
CA LEU A 343 -14.30 -14.83 24.84
C LEU A 343 -15.37 -14.74 25.94
N PRO A 344 -16.48 -13.97 25.81
CA PRO A 344 -17.56 -13.96 26.81
C PRO A 344 -18.21 -15.33 27.01
N LEU A 345 -18.39 -16.13 25.96
CA LEU A 345 -18.93 -17.48 26.07
C LEU A 345 -17.98 -18.46 26.74
N ALA A 346 -16.68 -18.33 26.51
CA ALA A 346 -15.66 -19.12 27.21
C ALA A 346 -15.64 -18.78 28.70
N VAL A 347 -15.81 -17.51 29.06
CA VAL A 347 -15.95 -17.10 30.46
C VAL A 347 -17.25 -17.66 31.10
N ASP A 348 -18.36 -17.70 30.35
CA ASP A 348 -19.61 -18.32 30.81
C ASP A 348 -19.46 -19.83 31.07
N ALA A 349 -18.51 -20.49 30.40
CA ALA A 349 -18.20 -21.91 30.55
C ALA A 349 -17.17 -22.22 31.66
N LEU A 350 -16.59 -21.21 32.31
CA LEU A 350 -15.62 -21.41 33.40
C LEU A 350 -16.25 -22.08 34.62
N PRO A 351 -15.52 -22.96 35.33
CA PRO A 351 -15.91 -23.43 36.62
C PRO A 351 -15.94 -22.28 37.64
N LYS A 352 -16.87 -22.33 38.59
CA LYS A 352 -16.94 -21.33 39.67
C LYS A 352 -15.63 -21.37 40.46
N SER A 353 -15.05 -20.19 40.66
CA SER A 353 -13.78 -20.03 41.39
C SER A 353 -13.77 -18.67 42.13
N SER A 354 -13.07 -18.60 43.23
CA SER A 354 -12.76 -17.36 43.93
C SER A 354 -11.80 -16.45 43.14
N ASP A 355 -10.97 -17.00 42.22
CA ASP A 355 -10.02 -16.25 41.38
C ASP A 355 -10.53 -16.12 39.93
N LEU A 356 -11.65 -15.46 39.75
CA LEU A 356 -12.19 -15.16 38.43
C LEU A 356 -11.23 -14.32 37.59
N GLY A 357 -10.58 -13.32 38.19
CA GLY A 357 -9.60 -12.47 37.50
C GLY A 357 -8.43 -13.26 36.91
N GLY A 358 -7.90 -14.23 37.66
CA GLY A 358 -6.83 -15.11 37.19
C GLY A 358 -7.29 -16.10 36.12
N GLN A 359 -8.53 -16.63 36.22
CA GLN A 359 -9.10 -17.47 35.15
C GLN A 359 -9.26 -16.70 33.84
N VAL A 360 -9.78 -15.47 33.89
CA VAL A 360 -9.94 -14.59 32.71
C VAL A 360 -8.58 -14.21 32.15
N ALA A 361 -7.61 -13.90 32.99
CA ALA A 361 -6.26 -13.60 32.55
C ALA A 361 -5.65 -14.75 31.74
N ARG A 362 -5.85 -16.01 32.14
CA ARG A 362 -5.37 -17.19 31.40
C ARG A 362 -6.10 -17.36 30.08
N LEU A 363 -7.43 -17.20 30.06
CA LEU A 363 -8.19 -17.26 28.78
C LEU A 363 -7.76 -16.17 27.81
N TYR A 364 -7.66 -14.94 28.29
CA TYR A 364 -7.29 -13.80 27.44
C TYR A 364 -5.84 -13.92 26.96
N SER A 365 -4.92 -14.36 27.84
CA SER A 365 -3.54 -14.67 27.44
C SER A 365 -3.47 -15.75 26.37
N ALA A 366 -4.27 -16.82 26.49
CA ALA A 366 -4.33 -17.87 25.46
C ALA A 366 -4.88 -17.35 24.13
N ASN A 367 -5.90 -16.48 24.16
CA ASN A 367 -6.42 -15.84 22.94
C ASN A 367 -5.36 -15.00 22.23
N LEU A 368 -4.68 -14.12 22.97
CA LEU A 368 -3.64 -13.24 22.46
C LEU A 368 -2.41 -13.99 21.96
N ALA A 369 -2.00 -15.06 22.68
CA ALA A 369 -0.91 -15.93 22.23
C ALA A 369 -1.28 -16.66 20.93
N GLY A 370 -2.53 -17.13 20.83
CA GLY A 370 -3.08 -17.67 19.61
C GLY A 370 -3.06 -16.64 18.49
N SER A 371 -3.48 -15.39 18.75
CA SER A 371 -3.45 -14.29 17.79
C SER A 371 -2.02 -13.99 17.30
N ALA A 372 -1.03 -13.97 18.19
CA ALA A 372 0.37 -13.78 17.82
C ALA A 372 0.87 -14.90 16.89
N LEU A 373 0.59 -16.17 17.22
CA LEU A 373 0.94 -17.31 16.38
C LEU A 373 0.21 -17.28 15.04
N GLY A 374 -1.08 -16.89 15.04
CA GLY A 374 -1.89 -16.74 13.85
C GLY A 374 -1.34 -15.66 12.91
N ALA A 375 -0.95 -14.50 13.43
CA ALA A 375 -0.37 -13.40 12.66
C ALA A 375 0.98 -13.81 12.01
N LEU A 376 1.87 -14.43 12.79
CA LEU A 376 3.15 -14.93 12.28
C LEU A 376 2.95 -16.00 11.22
N SER A 377 2.11 -17.02 11.50
CA SER A 377 1.89 -18.11 10.56
C SER A 377 1.19 -17.63 9.28
N ALA A 378 0.24 -16.72 9.37
CA ALA A 378 -0.43 -16.12 8.20
C ALA A 378 0.58 -15.38 7.32
N SER A 379 1.36 -14.48 7.90
CA SER A 379 2.26 -13.60 7.15
C SER A 379 3.51 -14.31 6.61
N ALA A 380 4.11 -15.21 7.40
CA ALA A 380 5.37 -15.83 7.03
C ALA A 380 5.22 -17.17 6.27
N LEU A 381 4.12 -17.90 6.49
CA LEU A 381 3.98 -19.27 6.00
C LEU A 381 2.71 -19.50 5.19
N LEU A 382 1.52 -19.31 5.79
CA LEU A 382 0.27 -19.81 5.20
C LEU A 382 -0.07 -19.13 3.88
N LEU A 383 -0.03 -17.79 3.82
CA LEU A 383 -0.39 -17.08 2.60
C LEU A 383 0.61 -17.33 1.47
N ALA A 384 1.90 -17.32 1.76
CA ALA A 384 2.93 -17.53 0.74
C ALA A 384 2.99 -18.98 0.22
N SER A 385 2.71 -19.97 1.09
CA SER A 385 2.80 -21.40 0.71
C SER A 385 1.48 -22.00 0.23
N LEU A 386 0.36 -21.62 0.85
CA LEU A 386 -0.97 -22.19 0.55
C LEU A 386 -1.87 -21.25 -0.23
N GLY A 387 -1.58 -19.95 -0.22
CA GLY A 387 -2.43 -18.91 -0.77
C GLY A 387 -3.56 -18.49 0.16
N ILE A 388 -4.22 -17.40 -0.20
CA ILE A 388 -5.27 -16.74 0.60
C ILE A 388 -6.44 -17.71 0.86
N GLU A 389 -6.92 -18.37 -0.18
CA GLU A 389 -8.12 -19.19 -0.14
C GLU A 389 -7.97 -20.43 0.74
N PHE A 390 -6.82 -21.10 0.64
CA PHE A 390 -6.51 -22.25 1.48
C PHE A 390 -6.23 -21.86 2.92
N SER A 391 -5.65 -20.71 3.18
CA SER A 391 -5.41 -20.21 4.55
C SER A 391 -6.74 -19.98 5.29
N ILE A 392 -7.72 -19.35 4.63
CA ILE A 392 -9.07 -19.17 5.21
C ILE A 392 -9.74 -20.53 5.46
N ARG A 393 -9.65 -21.48 4.52
CA ARG A 393 -10.18 -22.85 4.69
C ARG A 393 -9.54 -23.58 5.86
N ALA A 394 -8.23 -23.55 5.96
CA ALA A 394 -7.49 -24.22 7.03
C ALA A 394 -7.93 -23.69 8.41
N ALA A 395 -8.05 -22.36 8.56
CA ALA A 395 -8.55 -21.76 9.79
C ALA A 395 -10.01 -22.12 10.08
N ALA A 396 -10.89 -22.20 9.06
CA ALA A 396 -12.28 -22.60 9.21
C ALA A 396 -12.40 -24.08 9.62
N ILE A 397 -11.62 -24.97 9.01
CA ILE A 397 -11.58 -26.40 9.36
C ILE A 397 -11.09 -26.58 10.79
N ALA A 398 -10.05 -25.85 11.20
CA ALA A 398 -9.53 -25.90 12.56
C ALA A 398 -10.61 -25.46 13.58
N ALA A 399 -11.36 -24.38 13.30
CA ALA A 399 -12.46 -23.91 14.14
C ALA A 399 -13.60 -24.95 14.23
N LEU A 400 -13.99 -25.58 13.10
CA LEU A 400 -15.01 -26.64 13.06
C LEU A 400 -14.56 -27.88 13.82
N SER A 401 -13.31 -28.31 13.68
CA SER A 401 -12.74 -29.44 14.39
C SER A 401 -12.76 -29.21 15.91
N MET A 402 -12.43 -27.99 16.35
CA MET A 402 -12.51 -27.63 17.78
C MET A 402 -13.97 -27.60 18.27
N ALA A 403 -14.90 -27.13 17.45
CA ALA A 403 -16.35 -27.19 17.79
C ALA A 403 -16.82 -28.64 17.98
N LEU A 404 -16.36 -29.57 17.12
CA LEU A 404 -16.64 -31.00 17.28
C LEU A 404 -16.07 -31.57 18.60
N VAL A 405 -14.82 -31.23 18.94
CA VAL A 405 -14.20 -31.65 20.21
C VAL A 405 -15.01 -31.17 21.42
N LEU A 406 -15.46 -29.93 21.40
CA LEU A 406 -16.30 -29.36 22.46
C LEU A 406 -17.68 -30.05 22.56
N LEU A 407 -18.33 -30.31 21.41
CA LEU A 407 -19.62 -30.98 21.36
C LEU A 407 -19.54 -32.43 21.79
N ALA A 408 -18.50 -33.17 21.40
CA ALA A 408 -18.27 -34.55 21.80
C ALA A 408 -18.14 -34.73 23.33
N ARG A 409 -17.67 -33.70 24.03
CA ARG A 409 -17.58 -33.66 25.51
C ARG A 409 -18.86 -33.22 26.21
N SER A 410 -19.89 -32.84 25.44
CA SER A 410 -21.18 -32.39 26.00
C SER A 410 -22.10 -33.61 26.18
N PRO A 411 -22.73 -33.76 27.36
CA PRO A 411 -23.70 -34.86 27.57
C PRO A 411 -24.93 -34.80 26.67
N LYS A 412 -25.13 -33.68 25.94
CA LYS A 412 -26.20 -33.47 24.95
C LYS A 412 -25.70 -33.54 23.50
N PHE A 413 -24.54 -34.17 23.27
CA PHE A 413 -24.01 -34.38 21.92
C PHE A 413 -25.03 -35.17 21.09
N SER A 414 -25.56 -34.58 20.02
CA SER A 414 -26.35 -35.30 19.06
C SER A 414 -25.46 -35.67 17.85
N ILE A 415 -25.63 -36.93 17.39
CA ILE A 415 -24.96 -37.41 16.17
C ILE A 415 -25.27 -36.46 14.99
N ALA A 416 -26.42 -35.85 14.98
CA ALA A 416 -26.81 -34.85 13.99
C ALA A 416 -25.93 -33.61 13.99
N ALA A 417 -25.53 -33.06 15.16
CA ALA A 417 -24.61 -31.93 15.25
C ALA A 417 -23.22 -32.29 14.75
N GLY A 418 -22.74 -33.50 15.04
CA GLY A 418 -21.46 -33.99 14.49
C GLY A 418 -21.52 -34.19 12.97
N ALA A 419 -22.64 -34.73 12.46
CA ALA A 419 -22.85 -34.89 11.03
C ALA A 419 -22.90 -33.55 10.28
N VAL A 420 -23.56 -32.53 10.83
CA VAL A 420 -23.61 -31.18 10.25
C VAL A 420 -22.20 -30.56 10.18
N ALA A 421 -21.41 -30.60 11.26
CA ALA A 421 -20.07 -30.06 11.25
C ALA A 421 -19.13 -30.85 10.33
N GLY A 422 -19.24 -32.20 10.29
CA GLY A 422 -18.51 -33.04 9.35
C GLY A 422 -18.86 -32.75 7.89
N SER A 423 -20.15 -32.59 7.58
CA SER A 423 -20.62 -32.23 6.25
C SER A 423 -20.11 -30.83 5.83
N ALA A 424 -20.06 -29.87 6.78
CA ALA A 424 -19.49 -28.54 6.50
C ALA A 424 -17.99 -28.62 6.17
N ILE A 425 -17.21 -29.45 6.87
CA ILE A 425 -15.78 -29.69 6.55
C ILE A 425 -15.67 -30.29 5.13
N LEU A 426 -16.45 -31.31 4.80
CA LEU A 426 -16.44 -31.94 3.48
C LEU A 426 -16.82 -30.95 2.38
N LEU A 427 -17.81 -30.09 2.61
CA LEU A 427 -18.22 -29.05 1.68
C LEU A 427 -17.10 -28.03 1.46
N ILE A 428 -16.43 -27.59 2.54
CA ILE A 428 -15.27 -26.69 2.49
C ILE A 428 -14.13 -27.32 1.67
N LEU A 429 -13.90 -28.59 1.77
CA LEU A 429 -12.88 -29.31 1.00
C LEU A 429 -13.28 -29.51 -0.47
N ALA A 430 -14.56 -29.80 -0.73
CA ALA A 430 -15.05 -30.14 -2.07
C ALA A 430 -15.20 -28.95 -3.01
N LEU A 431 -15.57 -27.77 -2.49
CA LEU A 431 -15.78 -26.59 -3.33
C LEU A 431 -14.44 -25.93 -3.72
N ASP A 432 -14.27 -25.73 -5.02
CA ASP A 432 -13.11 -25.00 -5.54
C ASP A 432 -13.35 -23.47 -5.49
N PRO A 433 -12.59 -22.68 -4.69
CA PRO A 433 -12.74 -21.23 -4.64
C PRO A 433 -11.92 -20.50 -5.73
N SER A 434 -11.10 -21.21 -6.52
CA SER A 434 -10.18 -20.60 -7.49
C SER A 434 -10.86 -19.81 -8.61
N GLY A 435 -12.12 -20.10 -8.90
CA GLY A 435 -12.90 -19.48 -9.98
C GLY A 435 -13.10 -17.96 -9.86
N GLY A 436 -12.69 -17.33 -8.77
CA GLY A 436 -12.69 -15.87 -8.60
C GLY A 436 -11.34 -15.17 -8.84
N ARG A 437 -10.26 -15.93 -9.08
CA ARG A 437 -8.90 -15.36 -9.20
C ARG A 437 -8.79 -14.40 -10.38
N ALA A 438 -9.30 -14.77 -11.55
CA ALA A 438 -9.28 -13.91 -12.74
C ALA A 438 -10.01 -12.59 -12.50
N ALA A 439 -11.22 -12.61 -11.93
CA ALA A 439 -11.99 -11.39 -11.66
C ALA A 439 -11.30 -10.46 -10.64
N LYS A 440 -10.71 -11.01 -9.57
CA LYS A 440 -9.96 -10.24 -8.57
C LYS A 440 -8.66 -9.67 -9.17
N SER A 441 -7.95 -10.48 -9.96
CA SER A 441 -6.69 -10.07 -10.61
C SER A 441 -6.90 -9.08 -11.74
N PHE A 442 -8.09 -9.02 -12.35
CA PHE A 442 -8.39 -8.06 -13.41
C PHE A 442 -8.25 -6.60 -12.94
N GLY A 443 -8.54 -6.33 -11.64
CA GLY A 443 -8.32 -5.04 -11.02
C GLY A 443 -9.33 -3.98 -11.46
N ILE A 444 -10.61 -4.33 -11.40
CA ILE A 444 -11.72 -3.44 -11.76
C ILE A 444 -11.60 -2.07 -11.09
N TYR A 445 -11.12 -2.01 -9.85
CA TYR A 445 -11.00 -0.77 -9.11
C TYR A 445 -10.03 0.23 -9.76
N SER A 446 -8.93 -0.23 -10.35
CA SER A 446 -7.91 0.65 -10.94
C SER A 446 -8.40 1.30 -12.25
N GLY A 447 -9.34 0.66 -12.95
CA GLY A 447 -9.98 1.15 -14.17
C GLY A 447 -11.45 1.52 -13.98
N ALA A 448 -11.93 1.69 -12.74
CA ALA A 448 -13.35 1.84 -12.44
C ALA A 448 -14.04 2.94 -13.25
N ARG A 449 -13.37 4.07 -13.50
CA ARG A 449 -13.90 5.17 -14.31
C ARG A 449 -14.23 4.74 -15.76
N ALA A 450 -13.38 3.93 -16.37
CA ALA A 450 -13.62 3.41 -17.72
C ALA A 450 -14.69 2.30 -17.71
N TYR A 451 -14.61 1.40 -16.74
CA TYR A 451 -15.51 0.25 -16.65
C TYR A 451 -16.93 0.60 -16.21
N ALA A 452 -17.13 1.71 -15.46
CA ALA A 452 -18.45 2.18 -15.04
C ALA A 452 -19.38 2.55 -16.23
N ARG A 453 -18.81 2.74 -17.42
CA ARG A 453 -19.56 2.98 -18.66
C ARG A 453 -20.06 1.69 -19.34
N LEU A 454 -19.59 0.53 -18.88
CA LEU A 454 -19.96 -0.78 -19.40
C LEU A 454 -21.09 -1.36 -18.53
N ASP A 455 -22.02 -2.08 -19.17
CA ASP A 455 -22.93 -2.93 -18.40
C ASP A 455 -22.17 -4.13 -17.81
N VAL A 456 -22.76 -4.75 -16.76
CA VAL A 456 -22.11 -5.85 -16.02
C VAL A 456 -21.88 -7.08 -16.93
N GLY A 457 -22.73 -7.30 -17.95
CA GLY A 457 -22.55 -8.38 -18.91
C GLY A 457 -21.30 -8.20 -19.74
N LYS A 458 -21.15 -7.03 -20.39
CA LYS A 458 -19.97 -6.68 -21.17
C LYS A 458 -18.69 -6.68 -20.34
N LEU A 459 -18.77 -6.25 -19.08
CA LEU A 459 -17.62 -6.31 -18.18
C LEU A 459 -17.23 -7.75 -17.86
N ARG A 460 -18.18 -8.66 -17.65
CA ARG A 460 -17.89 -10.08 -17.44
C ARG A 460 -17.28 -10.72 -18.69
N GLU A 461 -17.74 -10.37 -19.86
CA GLU A 461 -17.16 -10.81 -21.14
C GLU A 461 -15.72 -10.30 -21.28
N LEU A 462 -15.49 -9.03 -20.94
CA LEU A 462 -14.15 -8.45 -20.96
C LEU A 462 -13.21 -9.16 -19.97
N VAL A 463 -13.65 -9.43 -18.76
CA VAL A 463 -12.86 -10.20 -17.77
C VAL A 463 -12.58 -11.62 -18.27
N ALA A 464 -13.57 -12.28 -18.90
CA ALA A 464 -13.45 -13.63 -19.45
C ALA A 464 -12.52 -13.69 -20.68
N ALA A 465 -12.44 -12.60 -21.46
CA ALA A 465 -11.53 -12.49 -22.60
C ALA A 465 -10.04 -12.42 -22.18
N HIS A 466 -9.76 -12.07 -20.91
CA HIS A 466 -8.40 -12.06 -20.40
C HIS A 466 -8.01 -13.43 -19.86
N GLN A 467 -7.06 -14.08 -20.49
CA GLN A 467 -6.50 -15.34 -20.03
C GLN A 467 -5.58 -15.11 -18.83
N LEU A 468 -5.79 -15.82 -17.72
CA LEU A 468 -4.90 -15.83 -16.58
C LEU A 468 -3.75 -16.81 -16.84
N LEU A 469 -2.55 -16.28 -17.12
CA LEU A 469 -1.36 -17.10 -17.42
C LEU A 469 -0.61 -17.50 -16.15
N PHE A 470 -0.62 -16.64 -15.13
CA PHE A 470 0.08 -16.85 -13.88
C PHE A 470 -0.71 -16.24 -12.72
N TYR A 471 -0.72 -16.92 -11.58
CA TYR A 471 -1.25 -16.37 -10.33
C TYR A 471 -0.49 -16.96 -9.14
N ARG A 472 -0.01 -16.09 -8.26
CA ARG A 472 0.59 -16.47 -6.99
C ARG A 472 0.26 -15.46 -5.90
N ASP A 473 -0.20 -15.98 -4.77
CA ASP A 473 -0.25 -15.20 -3.53
C ASP A 473 1.16 -15.24 -2.91
N GLY A 474 1.92 -14.17 -3.07
CA GLY A 474 3.24 -14.06 -2.51
C GLY A 474 3.25 -13.51 -1.08
N PRO A 475 4.42 -13.38 -0.46
CA PRO A 475 4.54 -12.84 0.89
C PRO A 475 3.95 -11.43 1.04
N THR A 476 4.24 -10.52 0.11
CA THR A 476 3.86 -9.11 0.20
C THR A 476 2.64 -8.74 -0.65
N ALA A 477 2.44 -9.41 -1.79
CA ALA A 477 1.38 -9.12 -2.74
C ALA A 477 0.83 -10.38 -3.44
N SER A 478 -0.38 -10.28 -4.00
CA SER A 478 -0.89 -11.25 -4.96
C SER A 478 -0.48 -10.81 -6.36
N VAL A 479 0.26 -11.65 -7.06
CA VAL A 479 0.81 -11.37 -8.40
C VAL A 479 0.11 -12.22 -9.44
N ALA A 480 -0.26 -11.62 -10.57
CA ALA A 480 -0.84 -12.32 -11.71
C ALA A 480 -0.27 -11.80 -13.03
N VAL A 481 -0.24 -12.68 -14.04
CA VAL A 481 -0.05 -12.27 -15.43
C VAL A 481 -1.33 -12.59 -16.17
N MET A 482 -1.91 -11.58 -16.79
CA MET A 482 -3.09 -11.73 -17.65
C MET A 482 -2.72 -11.39 -19.10
N GLN A 483 -3.34 -12.08 -20.02
CA GLN A 483 -3.13 -11.85 -21.47
C GLN A 483 -4.47 -11.54 -22.14
N ILE A 484 -4.44 -10.52 -23.00
CA ILE A 484 -5.49 -10.23 -23.99
C ILE A 484 -4.81 -10.02 -25.34
N ASP A 485 -5.22 -10.79 -26.34
CA ASP A 485 -4.55 -10.84 -27.65
C ASP A 485 -3.03 -11.09 -27.47
N ARG A 486 -2.21 -10.16 -27.98
CA ARG A 486 -0.74 -10.20 -27.84
C ARG A 486 -0.20 -9.49 -26.60
N PHE A 487 -1.07 -8.80 -25.84
CA PHE A 487 -0.67 -7.98 -24.71
C PHE A 487 -0.70 -8.79 -23.41
N ARG A 488 0.41 -8.74 -22.69
CA ARG A 488 0.58 -9.31 -21.36
C ARG A 488 0.62 -8.19 -20.33
N LEU A 489 -0.09 -8.40 -19.23
CA LEU A 489 -0.30 -7.45 -18.17
C LEU A 489 0.17 -8.08 -16.86
N LEU A 490 1.22 -7.54 -16.26
CA LEU A 490 1.63 -7.87 -14.90
C LEU A 490 0.73 -7.12 -13.92
N LYS A 491 0.05 -7.88 -13.07
CA LYS A 491 -0.87 -7.36 -12.07
C LYS A 491 -0.34 -7.60 -10.67
N ILE A 492 -0.29 -6.54 -9.85
CA ILE A 492 0.04 -6.62 -8.43
C ILE A 492 -1.16 -6.13 -7.63
N ASN A 493 -1.70 -7.00 -6.77
CA ASN A 493 -2.96 -6.76 -6.05
C ASN A 493 -4.10 -6.28 -6.99
N GLY A 494 -4.18 -6.86 -8.19
CA GLY A 494 -5.17 -6.54 -9.21
C GLY A 494 -4.87 -5.32 -10.07
N LYS A 495 -3.95 -4.44 -9.70
CA LYS A 495 -3.54 -3.28 -10.52
C LYS A 495 -2.50 -3.70 -11.57
N THR A 496 -2.57 -3.16 -12.78
CA THR A 496 -1.49 -3.29 -13.77
C THR A 496 -0.29 -2.44 -13.31
N ASP A 497 0.84 -3.08 -13.10
CA ASP A 497 2.11 -2.41 -12.75
C ASP A 497 3.09 -2.36 -13.92
N ALA A 498 2.99 -3.31 -14.86
CA ALA A 498 3.76 -3.31 -16.10
C ALA A 498 2.99 -4.06 -17.19
N SER A 499 3.25 -3.73 -18.46
CA SER A 499 2.76 -4.49 -19.60
C SER A 499 3.71 -4.37 -20.79
N ASN A 500 3.53 -5.25 -21.79
CA ASN A 500 4.17 -5.09 -23.10
C ASN A 500 3.36 -4.24 -24.07
N GLY A 501 2.33 -3.52 -23.57
CA GLY A 501 1.59 -2.54 -24.35
C GLY A 501 2.47 -1.33 -24.75
N PRO A 502 2.19 -0.66 -25.89
CA PRO A 502 3.10 0.37 -26.43
C PRO A 502 3.47 1.48 -25.46
N GLY A 503 2.51 1.99 -24.67
CA GLY A 503 2.75 3.07 -23.70
C GLY A 503 3.66 2.64 -22.55
N ASP A 504 3.37 1.49 -21.93
CA ASP A 504 4.15 0.95 -20.82
C ASP A 504 5.54 0.50 -21.28
N LEU A 505 5.61 -0.15 -22.45
CA LEU A 505 6.88 -0.55 -23.06
C LEU A 505 7.79 0.68 -23.28
N GLN A 506 7.24 1.76 -23.84
CA GLN A 506 7.98 3.02 -24.01
C GLN A 506 8.51 3.55 -22.69
N THR A 507 7.68 3.57 -21.65
CA THR A 507 8.07 4.08 -20.32
C THR A 507 9.23 3.27 -19.74
N GLN A 508 9.11 1.95 -19.69
CA GLN A 508 10.10 1.06 -19.10
C GLN A 508 11.45 1.12 -19.84
N LEU A 509 11.41 1.17 -21.19
CA LEU A 509 12.63 1.29 -21.98
C LEU A 509 13.28 2.66 -21.83
N LEU A 510 12.48 3.75 -21.79
CA LEU A 510 13.01 5.09 -21.57
C LEU A 510 13.65 5.24 -20.20
N ILE A 511 13.05 4.73 -19.14
CA ILE A 511 13.62 4.75 -17.79
C ILE A 511 14.99 4.07 -17.78
N GLY A 512 15.16 2.99 -18.53
CA GLY A 512 16.42 2.26 -18.63
C GLY A 512 17.48 2.94 -19.51
N HIS A 513 17.09 3.74 -20.52
CA HIS A 513 18.04 4.34 -21.44
C HIS A 513 18.33 5.82 -21.17
N LEU A 514 17.33 6.58 -20.75
CA LEU A 514 17.39 8.04 -20.63
C LEU A 514 18.51 8.56 -19.69
N PRO A 515 18.73 7.94 -18.50
CA PRO A 515 19.78 8.42 -17.59
C PRO A 515 21.20 8.37 -18.20
N PHE A 516 21.42 7.43 -19.12
CA PHE A 516 22.71 7.29 -19.82
C PHE A 516 23.02 8.42 -20.80
N LEU A 517 22.09 9.31 -21.08
CA LEU A 517 22.37 10.56 -21.78
C LEU A 517 23.14 11.56 -20.91
N ALA A 518 22.95 11.47 -19.58
CA ALA A 518 23.56 12.39 -18.63
C ALA A 518 24.84 11.84 -17.99
N ILE A 519 25.02 10.50 -17.94
CA ILE A 519 26.12 9.87 -17.23
C ILE A 519 26.57 8.54 -17.87
N ASP A 520 27.89 8.26 -17.80
CA ASP A 520 28.47 6.92 -18.04
C ASP A 520 28.44 6.12 -16.73
N ALA A 521 27.32 5.45 -16.50
CA ALA A 521 27.17 4.67 -15.27
C ALA A 521 27.80 3.28 -15.44
N LYS A 522 28.61 2.89 -14.43
CA LYS A 522 29.23 1.57 -14.31
C LYS A 522 28.50 0.71 -13.29
N ARG A 523 28.17 1.27 -12.15
CA ARG A 523 27.39 0.60 -11.12
C ARG A 523 26.00 1.22 -11.03
N VAL A 524 24.98 0.41 -11.30
CA VAL A 524 23.58 0.85 -11.37
C VAL A 524 22.75 0.12 -10.30
N GLY A 525 21.95 0.85 -9.55
CA GLY A 525 20.90 0.32 -8.68
C GLY A 525 19.53 0.51 -9.34
N VAL A 526 18.70 -0.52 -9.40
CA VAL A 526 17.33 -0.44 -9.91
C VAL A 526 16.36 -0.85 -8.81
N VAL A 527 15.49 0.06 -8.39
CA VAL A 527 14.44 -0.17 -7.40
C VAL A 527 13.13 -0.49 -8.12
N GLY A 528 12.64 -1.70 -7.92
CA GLY A 528 11.51 -2.28 -8.65
C GLY A 528 11.99 -3.11 -9.84
N TRP A 529 11.49 -4.35 -9.90
CA TRP A 529 11.78 -5.26 -11.00
C TRP A 529 10.69 -5.23 -12.09
N GLY A 530 9.43 -5.28 -11.67
CA GLY A 530 8.28 -5.30 -12.56
C GLY A 530 8.35 -6.42 -13.60
N SER A 531 8.27 -6.05 -14.88
CA SER A 531 8.43 -6.99 -16.01
C SER A 531 9.90 -7.34 -16.31
N GLY A 532 10.87 -6.69 -15.69
CA GLY A 532 12.30 -6.83 -15.99
C GLY A 532 12.77 -6.01 -17.20
N MET A 533 11.88 -5.28 -17.90
CA MET A 533 12.23 -4.55 -19.12
C MET A 533 13.22 -3.41 -18.87
N THR A 534 13.04 -2.65 -17.78
CA THR A 534 13.96 -1.58 -17.40
C THR A 534 15.36 -2.11 -17.09
N VAL A 535 15.46 -3.22 -16.34
CA VAL A 535 16.74 -3.88 -16.05
C VAL A 535 17.37 -4.39 -17.36
N GLY A 536 16.58 -5.01 -18.24
CA GLY A 536 17.04 -5.47 -19.56
C GLY A 536 17.53 -4.33 -20.45
N ALA A 537 16.92 -3.15 -20.37
CA ALA A 537 17.37 -1.95 -21.10
C ALA A 537 18.70 -1.42 -20.52
N VAL A 538 18.84 -1.36 -19.20
CA VAL A 538 20.09 -0.97 -18.52
C VAL A 538 21.26 -1.88 -18.92
N LEU A 539 21.04 -3.18 -18.97
CA LEU A 539 22.07 -4.17 -19.33
C LEU A 539 22.56 -4.09 -20.79
N LYS A 540 21.86 -3.36 -21.67
CA LYS A 540 22.36 -3.07 -23.02
C LYS A 540 23.47 -2.01 -23.04
N HIS A 541 23.63 -1.25 -21.96
CA HIS A 541 24.71 -0.31 -21.79
C HIS A 541 25.99 -1.00 -21.25
N PRO A 542 27.17 -0.35 -21.37
CA PRO A 542 28.43 -0.92 -20.91
C PRO A 542 28.60 -0.79 -19.38
N VAL A 543 27.61 -1.26 -18.64
CA VAL A 543 27.61 -1.32 -17.19
C VAL A 543 28.46 -2.48 -16.68
N GLU A 544 29.08 -2.33 -15.52
CA GLU A 544 29.88 -3.36 -14.87
C GLU A 544 29.04 -4.18 -13.89
N ARG A 545 28.06 -3.54 -13.27
CA ARG A 545 27.19 -4.18 -12.28
C ARG A 545 25.83 -3.50 -12.17
N VAL A 546 24.79 -4.31 -12.11
CA VAL A 546 23.42 -3.89 -11.84
C VAL A 546 22.91 -4.61 -10.58
N ASP A 547 22.59 -3.85 -9.52
CA ASP A 547 21.91 -4.36 -8.33
C ASP A 547 20.40 -4.05 -8.47
N ALA A 548 19.57 -5.06 -8.70
CA ALA A 548 18.12 -4.89 -8.83
C ALA A 548 17.41 -5.32 -7.54
N PHE A 549 16.59 -4.44 -6.97
CA PHE A 549 15.88 -4.66 -5.72
C PHE A 549 14.40 -4.97 -5.99
N GLU A 550 13.93 -6.12 -5.47
CA GLU A 550 12.53 -6.51 -5.55
C GLU A 550 12.05 -7.07 -4.20
N ILE A 551 10.89 -6.60 -3.76
CA ILE A 551 10.33 -6.99 -2.45
C ILE A 551 9.47 -8.26 -2.54
N GLU A 552 8.90 -8.55 -3.73
CA GLU A 552 7.96 -9.65 -3.95
C GLU A 552 8.54 -10.71 -4.89
N PRO A 553 8.95 -11.88 -4.36
CA PRO A 553 9.54 -12.94 -5.19
C PRO A 553 8.66 -13.40 -6.36
N ALA A 554 7.33 -13.36 -6.20
CA ALA A 554 6.40 -13.77 -7.24
C ALA A 554 6.44 -12.86 -8.48
N VAL A 555 6.92 -11.60 -8.34
CA VAL A 555 7.13 -10.68 -9.47
C VAL A 555 8.26 -11.19 -10.36
N ILE A 556 9.34 -11.70 -9.77
CA ILE A 556 10.45 -12.29 -10.52
C ILE A 556 9.99 -13.50 -11.37
N GLU A 557 9.14 -14.36 -10.77
CA GLU A 557 8.60 -15.50 -11.50
C GLU A 557 7.66 -15.06 -12.63
N ALA A 558 6.83 -14.04 -12.35
CA ALA A 558 5.90 -13.46 -13.33
C ALA A 558 6.63 -12.77 -14.49
N SER A 559 7.81 -12.19 -14.25
CA SER A 559 8.58 -11.49 -15.30
C SER A 559 9.07 -12.40 -16.43
N ARG A 560 9.14 -13.71 -16.22
CA ARG A 560 9.48 -14.68 -17.28
C ARG A 560 8.49 -14.68 -18.44
N PHE A 561 7.25 -14.28 -18.20
CA PHE A 561 6.27 -14.11 -19.28
C PHE A 561 6.60 -12.94 -20.21
N PHE A 562 7.57 -12.09 -19.85
CA PHE A 562 8.01 -10.93 -20.61
C PHE A 562 9.42 -11.12 -21.23
N GLU A 563 9.99 -12.32 -21.18
CA GLU A 563 11.33 -12.62 -21.74
C GLU A 563 11.53 -12.15 -23.20
N PRO A 564 10.55 -12.24 -24.12
CA PRO A 564 10.71 -11.71 -25.47
C PRO A 564 10.98 -10.20 -25.52
N GLU A 565 10.45 -9.44 -24.53
CA GLU A 565 10.61 -7.99 -24.48
C GLU A 565 11.75 -7.56 -23.56
N ASN A 566 11.96 -8.24 -22.42
CA ASN A 566 12.97 -7.86 -21.43
C ASN A 566 14.38 -8.42 -21.73
N GLY A 567 14.50 -9.40 -22.65
CA GLY A 567 15.77 -9.97 -23.05
C GLY A 567 16.42 -10.87 -22.00
N ASN A 568 15.63 -11.46 -21.11
CA ASN A 568 16.04 -12.41 -20.06
C ASN A 568 17.20 -11.90 -19.17
N PRO A 569 17.02 -10.78 -18.45
CA PRO A 569 18.10 -10.16 -17.67
C PRO A 569 18.65 -11.05 -16.57
N MET A 570 17.90 -12.08 -16.14
CA MET A 570 18.35 -13.03 -15.10
C MET A 570 19.55 -13.88 -15.53
N GLU A 571 19.83 -13.99 -16.81
CA GLU A 571 20.98 -14.74 -17.33
C GLU A 571 22.25 -13.87 -17.44
N ASP A 572 22.13 -12.55 -17.26
CA ASP A 572 23.30 -11.65 -17.37
C ASP A 572 24.16 -11.71 -16.11
N PRO A 573 25.46 -12.07 -16.21
CA PRO A 573 26.34 -12.20 -15.04
C PRO A 573 26.60 -10.89 -14.31
N ARG A 574 26.31 -9.74 -14.91
CA ARG A 574 26.46 -8.42 -14.31
C ARG A 574 25.29 -8.07 -13.35
N LEU A 575 24.19 -8.82 -13.43
CA LEU A 575 23.02 -8.63 -12.61
C LEU A 575 23.20 -9.30 -11.22
N LYS A 576 22.90 -8.55 -10.18
CA LYS A 576 22.68 -9.06 -8.83
C LYS A 576 21.24 -8.74 -8.41
N LEU A 577 20.41 -9.76 -8.29
CA LEU A 577 19.07 -9.63 -7.73
C LEU A 577 19.13 -9.59 -6.20
N VAL A 578 18.49 -8.59 -5.58
CA VAL A 578 18.39 -8.41 -4.14
C VAL A 578 16.92 -8.47 -3.74
N LEU A 579 16.51 -9.60 -3.13
CA LEU A 579 15.16 -9.75 -2.60
C LEU A 579 15.02 -9.04 -1.25
N GLY A 580 14.23 -7.96 -1.20
CA GLY A 580 14.02 -7.18 0.00
C GLY A 580 13.54 -5.76 -0.26
N ASP A 581 13.33 -5.02 0.83
CA ASP A 581 12.93 -3.61 0.76
C ASP A 581 14.12 -2.74 0.31
N ALA A 582 13.98 -2.11 -0.85
CA ALA A 582 15.04 -1.31 -1.48
C ALA A 582 15.52 -0.16 -0.59
N ARG A 583 14.61 0.52 0.14
CA ARG A 583 14.96 1.62 1.05
C ARG A 583 15.85 1.13 2.18
N ARG A 584 15.56 -0.05 2.74
CA ARG A 584 16.38 -0.69 3.76
C ARG A 584 17.72 -1.13 3.20
N GLU A 585 17.74 -1.78 2.05
CA GLU A 585 18.96 -2.29 1.43
C GLU A 585 19.90 -1.14 1.01
N LEU A 586 19.37 -0.07 0.42
CA LEU A 586 20.15 1.13 0.12
C LEU A 586 20.73 1.79 1.39
N ARG A 587 19.99 1.80 2.50
CA ARG A 587 20.52 2.35 3.78
C ARG A 587 21.72 1.55 4.30
N ARG A 588 21.77 0.26 4.02
CA ARG A 588 22.80 -0.68 4.52
C ARG A 588 23.99 -0.83 3.58
N ASP A 589 23.79 -0.65 2.27
CA ASP A 589 24.89 -0.79 1.28
C ASP A 589 25.88 0.35 1.46
N GLU A 590 27.13 0.03 1.77
CA GLU A 590 28.22 1.02 1.89
C GLU A 590 28.76 1.45 0.52
N GLY A 591 28.44 0.71 -0.54
CA GLY A 591 28.82 1.02 -1.91
C GLY A 591 28.10 2.23 -2.48
N ARG A 592 28.70 2.86 -3.48
CA ARG A 592 28.10 3.98 -4.19
C ARG A 592 27.74 3.58 -5.60
N TYR A 593 26.62 4.12 -6.07
CA TYR A 593 26.09 3.94 -7.42
C TYR A 593 26.37 5.18 -8.26
N ASP A 594 26.67 4.97 -9.54
CA ASP A 594 26.72 6.07 -10.51
C ASP A 594 25.29 6.46 -10.94
N LEU A 595 24.39 5.47 -10.97
CA LEU A 595 22.99 5.66 -11.31
C LEU A 595 22.11 4.84 -10.35
N ILE A 596 21.10 5.48 -9.79
CA ILE A 596 19.98 4.78 -9.14
C ILE A 596 18.74 5.08 -9.96
N ILE A 597 18.02 4.03 -10.35
CA ILE A 597 16.70 4.11 -11.00
C ILE A 597 15.66 3.71 -9.96
N ASN A 598 14.73 4.61 -9.65
CA ASN A 598 13.61 4.34 -8.76
C ASN A 598 12.33 4.26 -9.57
N GLU A 599 11.89 3.03 -9.82
CA GLU A 599 10.67 2.68 -10.56
C GLU A 599 9.71 1.85 -9.68
N PRO A 600 9.23 2.41 -8.56
CA PRO A 600 8.29 1.73 -7.69
C PRO A 600 6.89 1.75 -8.31
N SER A 601 5.92 1.02 -7.72
CA SER A 601 4.51 1.18 -8.05
C SER A 601 3.97 2.56 -7.61
N ASN A 602 2.67 2.72 -7.54
CA ASN A 602 2.04 4.04 -7.36
C ASN A 602 2.09 4.58 -5.92
N PRO A 603 2.23 5.90 -5.71
CA PRO A 603 2.40 6.51 -4.39
C PRO A 603 1.15 6.45 -3.48
N TRP A 604 -0.03 6.07 -4.00
CA TRP A 604 -1.22 5.85 -3.16
C TRP A 604 -1.26 4.48 -2.48
N LEU A 605 -0.35 3.56 -2.84
CA LEU A 605 -0.26 2.25 -2.23
C LEU A 605 0.51 2.32 -0.90
N THR A 606 -0.06 1.73 0.13
CA THR A 606 0.57 1.67 1.45
C THR A 606 1.93 0.97 1.37
N GLY A 607 2.96 1.61 1.91
CA GLY A 607 4.35 1.14 1.87
C GLY A 607 5.12 1.64 0.65
N VAL A 608 4.54 1.71 -0.54
CA VAL A 608 5.19 2.22 -1.76
C VAL A 608 5.43 3.72 -1.66
N ALA A 609 4.51 4.47 -1.05
CA ALA A 609 4.63 5.91 -0.84
C ALA A 609 5.94 6.33 -0.14
N ASN A 610 6.54 5.43 0.65
CA ASN A 610 7.80 5.65 1.35
C ASN A 610 9.01 5.83 0.41
N LEU A 611 8.87 5.50 -0.88
CA LEU A 611 9.89 5.67 -1.92
C LEU A 611 9.76 7.02 -2.67
N PHE A 612 8.88 7.91 -2.19
CA PHE A 612 8.63 9.25 -2.75
C PHE A 612 8.78 10.36 -1.70
N THR A 613 9.40 10.07 -0.57
CA THR A 613 9.60 11.03 0.52
C THR A 613 10.95 11.72 0.47
N LEU A 614 11.07 12.87 1.10
CA LEU A 614 12.34 13.59 1.29
C LEU A 614 13.38 12.66 1.92
N ASP A 615 12.98 11.94 2.96
CA ASP A 615 13.84 11.01 3.70
C ASP A 615 14.39 9.89 2.79
N PHE A 616 13.58 9.36 1.86
CA PHE A 616 14.07 8.39 0.89
C PHE A 616 15.02 8.99 -0.14
N PHE A 617 14.70 10.16 -0.67
CA PHE A 617 15.57 10.81 -1.64
C PHE A 617 16.93 11.18 -1.04
N GLU A 618 16.98 11.57 0.24
CA GLU A 618 18.24 11.79 0.97
C GLU A 618 19.04 10.49 1.14
N ILE A 619 18.36 9.36 1.45
CA ILE A 619 19.01 8.04 1.49
C ILE A 619 19.61 7.71 0.12
N ALA A 620 18.84 7.83 -0.95
CA ALA A 620 19.30 7.55 -2.31
C ALA A 620 20.47 8.45 -2.71
N ALA A 621 20.37 9.76 -2.45
CA ALA A 621 21.44 10.72 -2.73
C ALA A 621 22.73 10.42 -1.95
N SER A 622 22.62 9.91 -0.71
CA SER A 622 23.79 9.50 0.09
C SER A 622 24.53 8.31 -0.50
N ARG A 623 23.86 7.51 -1.35
CA ARG A 623 24.41 6.33 -2.01
C ARG A 623 24.90 6.58 -3.44
N LEU A 624 24.73 7.79 -3.95
CA LEU A 624 25.26 8.18 -5.24
C LEU A 624 26.73 8.62 -5.12
N THR A 625 27.50 8.37 -6.19
CA THR A 625 28.81 8.99 -6.39
C THR A 625 28.68 10.52 -6.51
N GLU A 626 29.78 11.26 -6.51
CA GLU A 626 29.75 12.72 -6.63
C GLU A 626 29.04 13.21 -7.91
N ASN A 627 29.24 12.48 -9.01
CA ASN A 627 28.59 12.74 -10.30
C ASN A 627 27.33 11.89 -10.52
N GLY A 628 26.91 11.14 -9.51
CA GLY A 628 25.82 10.19 -9.62
C GLY A 628 24.47 10.85 -9.86
N VAL A 629 23.59 10.08 -10.48
CA VAL A 629 22.25 10.51 -10.93
C VAL A 629 21.18 9.64 -10.29
N LEU A 630 20.08 10.25 -9.84
CA LEU A 630 18.84 9.56 -9.50
C LEU A 630 17.82 9.76 -10.64
N CYS A 631 17.33 8.64 -11.18
CA CYS A 631 16.20 8.61 -12.09
C CYS A 631 14.96 8.18 -11.32
N GLN A 632 13.94 9.04 -11.28
CA GLN A 632 12.68 8.78 -10.58
C GLN A 632 11.52 8.74 -11.55
N TRP A 633 10.81 7.63 -11.59
CA TRP A 633 9.54 7.53 -12.30
C TRP A 633 8.35 7.82 -11.38
N PHE A 634 7.32 8.48 -11.91
CA PHE A 634 5.98 8.50 -11.36
C PHE A 634 4.94 8.87 -12.43
N HIS A 635 3.71 8.43 -12.22
CA HIS A 635 2.61 8.68 -13.15
C HIS A 635 1.82 9.94 -12.75
N LEU A 636 1.14 10.56 -13.72
CA LEU A 636 0.26 11.71 -13.48
C LEU A 636 -1.22 11.32 -13.31
N TYR A 637 -1.63 10.14 -13.82
CA TYR A 637 -3.02 9.68 -13.69
C TYR A 637 -3.38 9.40 -12.22
N GLY A 638 -4.58 9.81 -11.81
CA GLY A 638 -5.02 9.68 -10.41
C GLY A 638 -4.27 10.57 -9.42
N MET A 639 -3.42 11.50 -9.92
CA MET A 639 -2.73 12.50 -9.10
C MET A 639 -3.37 13.87 -9.30
N SER A 640 -3.43 14.67 -8.25
CA SER A 640 -3.76 16.09 -8.37
C SER A 640 -2.52 16.92 -8.72
N GLU A 641 -2.72 18.12 -9.27
CA GLU A 641 -1.63 19.06 -9.50
C GLU A 641 -0.84 19.35 -8.21
N ASP A 642 -1.52 19.55 -7.07
CA ASP A 642 -0.89 19.77 -5.77
C ASP A 642 0.00 18.61 -5.32
N SER A 643 -0.44 17.36 -5.54
CA SER A 643 0.36 16.17 -5.24
C SER A 643 1.57 16.05 -6.17
N THR A 644 1.39 16.34 -7.46
CA THR A 644 2.47 16.34 -8.47
C THR A 644 3.52 17.39 -8.13
N ARG A 645 3.09 18.63 -7.85
CA ARG A 645 3.99 19.73 -7.45
C ARG A 645 4.74 19.39 -6.16
N SER A 646 4.06 18.80 -5.17
CA SER A 646 4.67 18.38 -3.91
C SER A 646 5.77 17.32 -4.12
N LEU A 647 5.53 16.32 -4.97
CA LEU A 647 6.51 15.28 -5.28
C LEU A 647 7.75 15.87 -5.96
N ILE A 648 7.53 16.68 -7.01
CA ILE A 648 8.64 17.29 -7.77
C ILE A 648 9.43 18.26 -6.88
N ALA A 649 8.76 19.05 -6.03
CA ALA A 649 9.40 19.92 -5.05
C ALA A 649 10.26 19.13 -4.05
N THR A 650 9.76 17.99 -3.58
CA THR A 650 10.48 17.11 -2.66
C THR A 650 11.75 16.56 -3.31
N PHE A 651 11.66 16.11 -4.56
CA PHE A 651 12.79 15.64 -5.34
C PHE A 651 13.82 16.77 -5.57
N ARG A 652 13.34 17.95 -5.99
CA ARG A 652 14.14 19.16 -6.23
C ARG A 652 14.90 19.65 -5.00
N ARG A 653 14.33 19.43 -3.80
CA ARG A 653 14.97 19.79 -2.54
C ARG A 653 16.30 19.07 -2.31
N VAL A 654 16.39 17.83 -2.80
CA VAL A 654 17.59 16.98 -2.65
C VAL A 654 18.55 17.15 -3.82
N PHE A 655 18.02 17.33 -5.03
CA PHE A 655 18.82 17.43 -6.26
C PHE A 655 18.77 18.85 -6.81
N PRO A 656 19.90 19.60 -6.78
CA PRO A 656 19.97 20.97 -7.27
C PRO A 656 19.78 21.10 -8.78
N HIS A 657 19.94 20.03 -9.55
CA HIS A 657 19.71 20.00 -10.98
C HIS A 657 18.72 18.90 -11.31
N VAL A 658 17.58 19.28 -11.92
CA VAL A 658 16.51 18.34 -12.27
C VAL A 658 16.06 18.60 -13.70
N VAL A 659 15.87 17.54 -14.46
CA VAL A 659 15.23 17.55 -15.77
C VAL A 659 14.09 16.55 -15.76
N ALA A 660 12.94 16.93 -16.31
CA ALA A 660 11.73 16.10 -16.39
C ALA A 660 11.42 15.74 -17.84
N PHE A 661 11.14 14.47 -18.08
CA PHE A 661 10.81 13.93 -19.40
C PHE A 661 9.46 13.23 -19.40
N LYS A 662 8.87 13.09 -20.59
CA LYS A 662 7.61 12.41 -20.88
C LYS A 662 6.37 13.09 -20.28
N ASP A 663 5.19 12.69 -20.71
CA ASP A 663 3.92 13.33 -20.34
C ASP A 663 3.20 12.59 -19.21
N ARG A 664 2.46 11.52 -19.55
CA ARG A 664 1.59 10.82 -18.58
C ARG A 664 2.35 10.07 -17.49
N ASP A 665 3.56 9.61 -17.84
CA ASP A 665 4.51 8.94 -16.96
C ASP A 665 5.76 9.81 -16.88
N LEU A 666 5.87 10.61 -15.85
CA LEU A 666 6.97 11.55 -15.71
C LEU A 666 8.24 10.83 -15.26
N ILE A 667 9.37 11.15 -15.89
CA ILE A 667 10.69 10.65 -15.55
C ILE A 667 11.53 11.84 -15.13
N LEU A 668 11.90 11.92 -13.84
CA LEU A 668 12.79 12.94 -13.31
C LEU A 668 14.22 12.41 -13.28
N ILE A 669 15.15 13.19 -13.81
CA ILE A 669 16.59 12.96 -13.66
C ILE A 669 17.14 14.04 -12.75
N GLY A 670 17.66 13.63 -11.58
CA GLY A 670 18.20 14.52 -10.58
C GLY A 670 19.70 14.30 -10.36
N SER A 671 20.48 15.38 -10.28
CA SER A 671 21.92 15.37 -10.11
C SER A 671 22.40 16.52 -9.21
N ARG A 672 23.60 16.35 -8.63
CA ARG A 672 24.31 17.44 -7.94
C ARG A 672 25.00 18.40 -8.91
N LYS A 673 25.28 17.96 -10.14
CA LYS A 673 25.87 18.76 -11.22
C LYS A 673 24.86 19.06 -12.31
N PRO A 674 25.03 20.12 -13.10
CA PRO A 674 24.14 20.41 -14.21
C PRO A 674 23.98 19.21 -15.16
N VAL A 675 22.75 18.91 -15.55
CA VAL A 675 22.44 17.85 -16.52
C VAL A 675 22.58 18.45 -17.92
N SER A 676 23.54 17.99 -18.70
CA SER A 676 23.73 18.28 -20.11
C SER A 676 23.61 17.01 -20.94
N ILE A 677 23.09 17.12 -22.14
CA ILE A 677 22.90 16.01 -23.08
C ILE A 677 23.84 16.23 -24.27
N SER A 678 24.80 15.33 -24.46
CA SER A 678 25.66 15.35 -25.64
C SER A 678 24.91 14.79 -26.84
N VAL A 679 24.77 15.58 -27.90
CA VAL A 679 24.14 15.16 -29.17
C VAL A 679 24.95 14.06 -29.83
N GLU A 680 26.28 14.14 -29.77
CA GLU A 680 27.15 13.08 -30.28
C GLU A 680 26.90 11.76 -29.57
N ARG A 681 26.84 11.77 -28.24
CA ARG A 681 26.55 10.59 -27.44
C ARG A 681 25.16 10.03 -27.71
N LEU A 682 24.14 10.88 -27.84
CA LEU A 682 22.81 10.47 -28.21
C LEU A 682 22.79 9.75 -29.57
N ASN A 683 23.51 10.27 -30.56
CA ASN A 683 23.67 9.62 -31.85
C ASN A 683 24.39 8.27 -31.73
N GLN A 684 25.47 8.17 -30.93
CA GLN A 684 26.17 6.91 -30.68
C GLN A 684 25.27 5.84 -30.06
N LEU A 685 24.37 6.22 -29.13
CA LEU A 685 23.38 5.30 -28.55
C LEU A 685 22.44 4.74 -29.63
N TYR A 686 21.98 5.58 -30.56
CA TYR A 686 21.14 5.14 -31.67
C TYR A 686 21.89 4.29 -32.70
N GLN A 687 23.18 4.50 -32.89
CA GLN A 687 24.03 3.66 -33.77
C GLN A 687 24.30 2.28 -33.15
N SER A 688 24.20 2.15 -31.80
CA SER A 688 24.25 0.84 -31.14
C SER A 688 23.00 0.04 -31.51
N LYS A 689 23.16 -1.05 -32.29
CA LYS A 689 22.02 -1.87 -32.74
C LYS A 689 21.11 -2.30 -31.57
N ALA A 690 21.69 -2.73 -30.44
CA ALA A 690 20.92 -3.22 -29.30
C ALA A 690 20.09 -2.10 -28.62
N ILE A 691 20.62 -0.88 -28.56
CA ILE A 691 19.94 0.27 -27.94
C ILE A 691 19.00 0.92 -28.96
N GLY A 692 19.44 1.13 -30.20
CA GLY A 692 18.62 1.70 -31.28
C GLY A 692 17.36 0.87 -31.55
N ASP A 693 17.48 -0.47 -31.67
CA ASP A 693 16.33 -1.36 -31.81
C ASP A 693 15.40 -1.31 -30.61
N SER A 694 15.97 -1.13 -29.42
CA SER A 694 15.18 -0.98 -28.18
C SER A 694 14.35 0.31 -28.18
N LEU A 695 14.96 1.44 -28.54
CA LEU A 695 14.31 2.74 -28.65
C LEU A 695 13.27 2.76 -29.78
N ALA A 696 13.58 2.15 -30.91
CA ALA A 696 12.65 2.03 -32.03
C ALA A 696 11.38 1.21 -31.66
N ARG A 697 11.55 0.13 -30.88
CA ARG A 697 10.41 -0.61 -30.30
C ARG A 697 9.56 0.25 -29.35
N ALA A 698 10.18 1.21 -28.66
CA ALA A 698 9.50 2.20 -27.84
C ALA A 698 8.81 3.30 -28.66
N GLY A 699 8.85 3.26 -29.98
CA GLY A 699 8.31 4.30 -30.86
C GLY A 699 9.20 5.53 -31.02
N LEU A 700 10.42 5.49 -30.51
CA LEU A 700 11.43 6.56 -30.57
C LEU A 700 12.41 6.22 -31.68
N LYS A 701 12.12 6.64 -32.90
CA LYS A 701 12.89 6.25 -34.09
C LYS A 701 14.12 7.13 -34.33
N TYR A 702 14.03 8.36 -33.88
CA TYR A 702 15.06 9.38 -34.10
C TYR A 702 15.59 9.93 -32.77
N PRO A 703 16.86 10.36 -32.71
CA PRO A 703 17.42 11.02 -31.55
C PRO A 703 16.59 12.20 -31.02
N SER A 704 16.03 12.99 -31.91
CA SER A 704 15.16 14.14 -31.62
C SER A 704 13.86 13.73 -30.89
N ASP A 705 13.33 12.50 -31.12
CA ASP A 705 12.12 12.03 -30.42
C ASP A 705 12.32 11.92 -28.90
N VAL A 706 13.56 11.61 -28.46
CA VAL A 706 13.91 11.59 -27.05
C VAL A 706 13.98 13.02 -26.51
N LEU A 707 14.61 13.93 -27.26
CA LEU A 707 14.81 15.32 -26.84
C LEU A 707 13.49 16.06 -26.67
N VAL A 708 12.55 15.91 -27.64
CA VAL A 708 11.21 16.57 -27.56
C VAL A 708 10.35 16.04 -26.41
N SER A 709 10.73 14.94 -25.75
CA SER A 709 10.06 14.44 -24.57
C SER A 709 10.41 15.23 -23.29
N MET A 710 11.41 16.14 -23.33
CA MET A 710 11.78 17.02 -22.22
C MET A 710 10.65 18.02 -21.93
N ARG A 711 10.23 18.08 -20.66
CA ARG A 711 9.10 18.92 -20.22
C ARG A 711 9.49 20.07 -19.33
N LEU A 712 10.42 19.86 -18.40
CA LEU A 712 10.93 20.88 -17.50
C LEU A 712 12.45 20.71 -17.32
N ASP A 713 13.14 21.84 -17.19
CA ASP A 713 14.49 21.94 -16.64
C ASP A 713 14.45 22.40 -15.17
N SER A 714 15.59 22.64 -14.57
CA SER A 714 15.68 23.10 -13.17
C SER A 714 14.93 24.41 -12.93
N ARG A 715 14.93 25.34 -13.90
CA ARG A 715 14.20 26.63 -13.80
C ARG A 715 12.70 26.41 -13.93
N GLY A 716 12.28 25.59 -14.88
CA GLY A 716 10.89 25.20 -15.06
C GLY A 716 10.35 24.45 -13.84
N VAL A 717 11.17 23.56 -13.23
CA VAL A 717 10.84 22.87 -11.99
C VAL A 717 10.63 23.87 -10.85
N ASP A 718 11.56 24.82 -10.65
CA ASP A 718 11.42 25.83 -9.59
C ASP A 718 10.16 26.69 -9.77
N ALA A 719 9.85 27.09 -11.00
CA ALA A 719 8.65 27.87 -11.32
C ALA A 719 7.37 27.05 -11.11
N PHE A 720 7.32 25.81 -11.60
CA PHE A 720 6.16 24.93 -11.45
C PHE A 720 5.90 24.54 -10.00
N THR A 721 6.96 24.33 -9.19
CA THR A 721 6.83 23.86 -7.80
C THR A 721 6.88 24.97 -6.75
N LYS A 722 6.79 26.23 -7.17
CA LYS A 722 6.82 27.38 -6.25
C LYS A 722 5.83 27.18 -5.10
N GLU A 723 6.30 27.32 -3.85
CA GLU A 723 5.53 27.18 -2.61
C GLU A 723 4.89 25.79 -2.38
N ALA A 724 5.26 24.78 -3.18
CA ALA A 724 4.72 23.43 -2.99
C ALA A 724 5.28 22.80 -1.69
N PRO A 725 4.43 22.22 -0.87
CA PRO A 725 4.87 21.58 0.39
C PRO A 725 5.61 20.26 0.11
N MET A 726 6.61 19.96 0.96
CA MET A 726 7.39 18.72 0.88
C MET A 726 6.57 17.51 1.32
N ASN A 727 6.86 16.35 0.74
CA ASN A 727 6.37 15.05 1.18
C ASN A 727 7.45 14.37 2.03
N THR A 728 7.17 14.10 3.30
CA THR A 728 8.08 13.47 4.27
C THR A 728 7.49 12.19 4.85
N ASP A 729 8.31 11.35 5.48
CA ASP A 729 7.85 10.18 6.21
C ASP A 729 6.85 10.54 7.32
N ASP A 730 6.99 11.70 7.93
CA ASP A 730 6.13 12.15 9.03
C ASP A 730 4.76 12.65 8.53
N ASN A 731 4.74 13.51 7.51
CA ASN A 731 3.47 14.10 7.05
C ASN A 731 2.70 13.21 6.06
N MET A 732 3.34 12.18 5.48
CA MET A 732 2.74 11.19 4.59
C MET A 732 1.84 11.79 3.50
N ARG A 733 2.18 13.00 3.02
CA ARG A 733 1.30 13.83 2.20
C ARG A 733 0.75 13.13 0.97
N LEU A 734 1.63 12.47 0.19
CA LEU A 734 1.20 11.76 -1.02
C LEU A 734 0.31 10.56 -0.68
N GLU A 735 0.69 9.76 0.31
CA GLU A 735 -0.07 8.58 0.72
C GLU A 735 -1.47 8.92 1.21
N LEU A 736 -1.64 10.09 1.84
CA LEU A 736 -2.92 10.56 2.34
C LEU A 736 -3.76 11.30 1.28
N ARG A 737 -3.14 11.98 0.32
CA ARG A 737 -3.86 12.77 -0.70
C ARG A 737 -4.16 12.00 -1.97
N ALA A 738 -3.21 11.22 -2.49
CA ALA A 738 -3.39 10.52 -3.75
C ALA A 738 -4.59 9.55 -3.79
N PRO A 739 -4.92 8.77 -2.72
CA PRO A 739 -6.13 7.94 -2.75
C PRO A 739 -7.44 8.72 -2.88
N ARG A 740 -7.47 9.99 -2.43
CA ARG A 740 -8.65 10.85 -2.53
C ARG A 740 -8.89 11.39 -3.95
N THR A 741 -7.86 11.36 -4.78
CA THR A 741 -7.90 11.85 -6.17
C THR A 741 -7.78 10.74 -7.21
N LEU A 742 -7.72 9.48 -6.78
CA LEU A 742 -7.47 8.30 -7.64
C LEU A 742 -8.36 8.23 -8.89
N TYR A 743 -9.59 8.72 -8.81
CA TYR A 743 -10.55 8.69 -9.91
C TYR A 743 -10.75 10.05 -10.59
N ARG A 744 -9.92 11.05 -10.27
CA ARG A 744 -9.85 12.31 -11.00
C ARG A 744 -8.96 12.16 -12.23
N ASP A 745 -9.21 13.00 -13.23
CA ASP A 745 -8.39 13.10 -14.43
C ASP A 745 -7.88 14.53 -14.57
N ASP A 746 -6.83 14.81 -13.82
CA ASP A 746 -6.20 16.13 -13.80
C ASP A 746 -4.95 16.15 -14.73
N VAL A 747 -4.71 15.07 -15.52
CA VAL A 747 -3.50 14.92 -16.34
C VAL A 747 -3.34 16.09 -17.32
N ASP A 748 -4.38 16.43 -18.07
CA ASP A 748 -4.30 17.49 -19.10
C ASP A 748 -4.08 18.88 -18.46
N SER A 749 -4.67 19.14 -17.29
CA SER A 749 -4.44 20.39 -16.54
C SER A 749 -3.01 20.48 -16.00
N ILE A 750 -2.47 19.38 -15.47
CA ILE A 750 -1.08 19.29 -14.99
C ILE A 750 -0.12 19.56 -16.16
N LEU A 751 -0.32 18.89 -17.30
CA LEU A 751 0.50 19.08 -18.49
C LEU A 751 0.40 20.50 -19.04
N ALA A 752 -0.79 21.10 -19.04
CA ALA A 752 -0.98 22.50 -19.46
C ALA A 752 -0.23 23.47 -18.52
N ALA A 753 -0.23 23.21 -17.20
CA ALA A 753 0.53 23.99 -16.23
C ALA A 753 2.05 23.84 -16.45
N MET A 754 2.52 22.63 -16.73
CA MET A 754 3.94 22.38 -17.00
C MET A 754 4.43 23.01 -18.32
N ARG A 755 3.59 22.99 -19.38
CA ARG A 755 3.93 23.60 -20.69
C ARG A 755 4.28 25.08 -20.61
N LYS A 756 3.73 25.82 -19.63
CA LYS A 756 4.08 27.24 -19.39
C LYS A 756 5.54 27.46 -19.01
N HIS A 757 6.22 26.41 -18.60
CA HIS A 757 7.58 26.43 -18.08
C HIS A 757 8.52 25.51 -18.89
N ARG A 758 8.15 25.22 -20.16
CA ARG A 758 8.96 24.38 -21.06
C ARG A 758 10.32 25.03 -21.29
N PRO A 759 11.43 24.27 -21.20
CA PRO A 759 12.76 24.77 -21.45
C PRO A 759 13.03 24.93 -22.95
N ASP A 760 13.97 25.80 -23.30
CA ASP A 760 14.65 25.73 -24.59
C ASP A 760 15.64 24.55 -24.55
N ILE A 761 15.27 23.44 -25.22
CA ILE A 761 16.03 22.18 -25.20
C ILE A 761 17.46 22.41 -25.65
N VAL A 762 17.71 23.30 -26.63
CA VAL A 762 19.03 23.57 -27.20
C VAL A 762 20.01 24.07 -26.12
N SER A 763 19.51 24.79 -25.12
CA SER A 763 20.35 25.28 -24.01
C SER A 763 20.94 24.18 -23.11
N HIS A 764 20.42 22.96 -23.22
CA HIS A 764 20.87 21.78 -22.46
C HIS A 764 21.74 20.83 -23.27
N LEU A 765 21.96 21.13 -24.56
CA LEU A 765 22.72 20.28 -25.46
C LEU A 765 24.18 20.71 -25.56
N THR A 766 25.07 19.73 -25.65
CA THR A 766 26.48 19.87 -25.96
C THR A 766 26.82 19.10 -27.24
N ASP A 767 28.00 19.38 -27.82
CA ASP A 767 28.56 18.66 -28.99
C ASP A 767 27.60 18.67 -30.20
N MET A 768 26.89 19.79 -30.40
CA MET A 768 25.95 19.94 -31.52
C MET A 768 26.69 20.20 -32.83
N PRO A 769 26.29 19.57 -33.94
CA PRO A 769 26.83 19.90 -35.27
C PRO A 769 26.57 21.35 -35.68
N SER A 770 25.33 21.80 -35.50
CA SER A 770 24.91 23.20 -35.57
C SER A 770 23.56 23.40 -34.85
N GLU A 771 23.31 24.60 -34.32
CA GLU A 771 22.07 24.91 -33.67
C GLU A 771 20.89 24.84 -34.67
N ALA A 772 21.07 25.38 -35.86
CA ALA A 772 20.05 25.37 -36.92
C ALA A 772 19.60 23.94 -37.27
N TRP A 773 20.52 23.01 -37.40
CA TRP A 773 20.22 21.62 -37.66
C TRP A 773 19.45 20.99 -36.51
N VAL A 774 19.92 21.17 -35.29
CA VAL A 774 19.21 20.60 -34.11
C VAL A 774 17.79 21.13 -34.02
N ARG A 775 17.58 22.44 -34.23
CA ARG A 775 16.24 23.04 -34.22
C ARG A 775 15.34 22.50 -35.30
N SER A 776 15.88 22.21 -36.51
CA SER A 776 15.13 21.56 -37.59
C SER A 776 14.67 20.15 -37.18
N GLU A 777 15.56 19.34 -36.57
CA GLU A 777 15.22 18.01 -36.09
C GLU A 777 14.17 18.05 -34.96
N LEU A 778 14.30 19.00 -34.03
CA LEU A 778 13.31 19.21 -32.97
C LEU A 778 11.96 19.60 -33.56
N ALA A 779 11.95 20.51 -34.55
CA ALA A 779 10.73 20.93 -35.23
C ALA A 779 10.03 19.75 -35.92
N ALA A 780 10.78 18.89 -36.60
CA ALA A 780 10.24 17.69 -37.25
C ALA A 780 9.62 16.71 -36.24
N SER A 781 10.28 16.46 -35.12
CA SER A 781 9.76 15.57 -34.06
C SER A 781 8.54 16.18 -33.36
N TYR A 782 8.52 17.49 -33.07
CA TYR A 782 7.35 18.17 -32.53
C TYR A 782 6.17 18.16 -33.53
N PHE A 783 6.45 18.35 -34.82
CA PHE A 783 5.44 18.27 -35.88
C PHE A 783 4.81 16.88 -35.93
N THR A 784 5.62 15.84 -35.92
CA THR A 784 5.18 14.44 -35.93
C THR A 784 4.38 14.07 -34.67
N SER A 785 4.73 14.63 -33.51
CA SER A 785 4.01 14.43 -32.25
C SER A 785 2.74 15.30 -32.11
N GLY A 786 2.49 16.20 -33.08
CA GLY A 786 1.31 17.09 -33.07
C GLY A 786 1.45 18.33 -32.19
N GLU A 787 2.64 18.62 -31.66
CA GLU A 787 2.92 19.80 -30.86
C GLU A 787 3.26 21.02 -31.77
N LEU A 788 2.25 21.51 -32.50
CA LEU A 788 2.44 22.45 -33.62
C LEU A 788 3.09 23.78 -33.20
N ASP A 789 2.76 24.32 -32.02
CA ASP A 789 3.35 25.59 -31.55
C ASP A 789 4.85 25.46 -31.32
N ALA A 790 5.28 24.37 -30.67
CA ALA A 790 6.69 24.08 -30.47
C ALA A 790 7.44 23.75 -31.76
N ALA A 791 6.76 23.05 -32.67
CA ALA A 791 7.28 22.79 -34.01
C ALA A 791 7.54 24.12 -34.75
N LEU A 792 6.56 25.02 -34.74
CA LEU A 792 6.66 26.34 -35.40
C LEU A 792 7.84 27.16 -34.83
N GLU A 793 7.90 27.30 -33.49
CA GLU A 793 8.97 28.05 -32.85
C GLU A 793 10.36 27.55 -33.26
N ASN A 794 10.56 26.24 -33.24
CA ASN A 794 11.85 25.66 -33.62
C ASN A 794 12.14 25.77 -35.13
N ALA A 795 11.13 25.62 -35.97
CA ALA A 795 11.28 25.78 -37.43
C ALA A 795 11.64 27.25 -37.80
N GLU A 796 10.96 28.23 -37.22
CA GLU A 796 11.25 29.65 -37.44
C GLU A 796 12.66 30.02 -36.98
N ARG A 797 13.09 29.53 -35.80
CA ARG A 797 14.47 29.77 -35.31
C ARG A 797 15.50 29.06 -36.17
N SER A 798 15.23 27.84 -36.65
CA SER A 798 16.13 27.13 -37.56
C SER A 798 16.35 27.87 -38.84
N VAL A 799 15.28 28.33 -39.47
CA VAL A 799 15.32 29.08 -40.74
C VAL A 799 15.99 30.47 -40.57
N ALA A 800 15.76 31.11 -39.41
CA ALA A 800 16.43 32.38 -39.08
C ALA A 800 17.96 32.25 -38.95
N LEU A 801 18.43 31.11 -38.42
CA LEU A 801 19.87 30.81 -38.29
C LEU A 801 20.48 30.38 -39.63
N THR A 802 19.78 29.59 -40.43
CA THR A 802 20.27 29.07 -41.72
C THR A 802 19.10 28.74 -42.63
N THR A 803 18.99 29.44 -43.75
CA THR A 803 17.99 29.14 -44.77
C THR A 803 18.39 27.87 -45.53
N SER A 804 17.56 26.85 -45.44
CA SER A 804 17.77 25.60 -46.15
C SER A 804 16.45 25.13 -46.76
N PHE A 805 16.54 24.34 -47.84
CA PHE A 805 15.39 23.74 -48.50
C PHE A 805 14.50 22.94 -47.51
N GLU A 806 15.10 22.05 -46.72
CA GLU A 806 14.38 21.22 -45.76
C GLU A 806 13.74 22.03 -44.63
N GLY A 807 14.46 23.02 -44.10
CA GLY A 807 13.94 23.89 -43.05
C GLY A 807 12.72 24.70 -43.52
N GLN A 808 12.82 25.33 -44.68
CA GLN A 808 11.70 26.11 -45.25
C GLN A 808 10.52 25.23 -45.68
N LYS A 809 10.77 24.05 -46.22
CA LYS A 809 9.75 23.04 -46.51
C LYS A 809 8.99 22.62 -45.25
N LEU A 810 9.71 22.28 -44.17
CA LEU A 810 9.11 21.91 -42.89
C LEU A 810 8.30 23.06 -42.29
N LEU A 811 8.84 24.28 -42.29
CA LEU A 811 8.11 25.49 -41.84
C LEU A 811 6.80 25.66 -42.62
N GLY A 812 6.85 25.50 -43.95
CA GLY A 812 5.66 25.58 -44.80
C GLY A 812 4.61 24.50 -44.47
N GLN A 813 5.03 23.29 -44.15
CA GLN A 813 4.15 22.19 -43.72
C GLN A 813 3.47 22.51 -42.39
N ILE A 814 4.24 22.99 -41.43
CA ILE A 814 3.73 23.36 -40.10
C ILE A 814 2.71 24.49 -40.20
N LEU A 815 3.05 25.53 -40.93
CA LEU A 815 2.17 26.71 -41.17
C LEU A 815 0.89 26.34 -41.91
N GLN A 816 0.97 25.40 -42.86
CA GLN A 816 -0.22 24.88 -43.54
C GLN A 816 -1.15 24.15 -42.57
N GLN A 817 -0.60 23.33 -41.69
CA GLN A 817 -1.40 22.58 -40.71
C GLN A 817 -2.03 23.51 -39.65
N LEU A 818 -1.37 24.62 -39.33
CA LEU A 818 -1.89 25.69 -38.48
C LEU A 818 -2.94 26.58 -39.21
N GLY A 819 -3.18 26.40 -40.53
CA GLY A 819 -4.11 27.17 -41.30
C GLY A 819 -3.57 28.57 -41.74
N ARG A 820 -2.27 28.84 -41.49
CA ARG A 820 -1.59 30.12 -41.84
C ARG A 820 -1.14 30.12 -43.31
N LYS A 821 -2.13 30.09 -44.24
CA LYS A 821 -1.92 29.83 -45.68
C LYS A 821 -0.96 30.79 -46.39
N SER A 822 -1.01 32.09 -46.06
CA SER A 822 -0.14 33.09 -46.67
C SER A 822 1.32 32.89 -46.29
N GLU A 823 1.57 32.59 -45.03
CA GLU A 823 2.91 32.38 -44.51
C GLU A 823 3.45 31.02 -44.93
N ALA A 824 2.60 29.99 -44.99
CA ALA A 824 2.94 28.71 -45.56
C ALA A 824 3.42 28.83 -47.02
N ARG A 825 2.71 29.64 -47.85
CA ARG A 825 3.11 29.92 -49.23
C ARG A 825 4.49 30.54 -49.28
N ALA A 826 4.73 31.61 -48.52
CA ALA A 826 6.03 32.30 -48.49
C ALA A 826 7.18 31.37 -48.09
N ALA A 827 6.99 30.51 -47.08
CA ALA A 827 7.96 29.49 -46.66
C ALA A 827 8.23 28.46 -47.75
N LEU A 828 7.20 27.98 -48.44
CA LEU A 828 7.36 27.02 -49.55
C LEU A 828 8.02 27.61 -50.78
N GLU A 829 7.75 28.86 -51.14
CA GLU A 829 8.45 29.62 -52.16
C GLU A 829 9.94 29.79 -51.78
N GLY A 830 10.21 30.17 -50.54
CA GLY A 830 11.56 30.27 -50.01
C GLY A 830 12.31 28.91 -50.02
N ALA A 831 11.59 27.80 -49.90
CA ALA A 831 12.19 26.47 -50.06
C ALA A 831 12.68 26.23 -51.51
N LEU A 832 11.87 26.63 -52.52
CA LEU A 832 12.27 26.48 -53.91
C LEU A 832 13.47 27.35 -54.27
N ASP A 833 13.57 28.53 -53.68
CA ASP A 833 14.71 29.44 -53.85
C ASP A 833 15.99 28.92 -53.20
N ALA A 834 15.87 28.18 -52.09
CA ALA A 834 16.98 27.53 -51.40
C ALA A 834 17.53 26.28 -52.11
N GLY A 835 16.91 25.85 -53.22
CA GLY A 835 17.37 24.74 -54.04
C GLY A 835 16.56 23.42 -53.84
N GLY A 836 17.18 22.37 -53.43
CA GLY A 836 16.55 21.06 -53.18
C GLY A 836 16.67 20.07 -54.34
N ASP A 837 16.47 18.82 -54.02
CA ASP A 837 16.47 17.73 -54.98
C ASP A 837 15.18 17.76 -55.87
N PRO A 838 15.17 17.09 -57.02
CA PRO A 838 14.04 17.14 -57.94
C PRO A 838 12.74 16.56 -57.38
N GLU A 839 12.83 15.63 -56.40
CA GLU A 839 11.65 15.01 -55.78
C GLU A 839 11.06 15.94 -54.71
N GLY A 840 11.91 16.51 -53.85
CA GLY A 840 11.51 17.48 -52.86
C GLY A 840 10.90 18.74 -53.46
N ARG A 841 11.47 19.24 -54.58
CA ARG A 841 10.91 20.39 -55.30
C ARG A 841 9.49 20.10 -55.86
N ARG A 842 9.29 18.92 -56.47
CA ARG A 842 7.96 18.48 -56.95
C ARG A 842 6.95 18.38 -55.77
N PHE A 843 7.37 17.90 -54.63
CA PHE A 843 6.53 17.88 -53.46
C PHE A 843 6.12 19.28 -53.01
N VAL A 844 7.06 20.21 -52.88
CA VAL A 844 6.81 21.62 -52.50
C VAL A 844 5.88 22.30 -53.52
N GLU A 845 6.08 22.11 -54.82
CA GLU A 845 5.19 22.64 -55.88
C GLU A 845 3.77 22.05 -55.79
N ALA A 846 3.62 20.77 -55.40
CA ALA A 846 2.30 20.19 -55.20
C ALA A 846 1.59 20.81 -53.99
N MET A 847 2.32 21.10 -52.91
CA MET A 847 1.80 21.79 -51.75
C MET A 847 1.36 23.23 -52.09
N LEU A 848 2.16 23.99 -52.84
CA LEU A 848 1.80 25.36 -53.33
C LEU A 848 0.52 25.33 -54.15
N ARG A 849 0.34 24.36 -55.06
CA ARG A 849 -0.91 24.16 -55.80
C ARG A 849 -2.09 23.88 -54.88
N SER A 850 -1.91 23.06 -53.83
CA SER A 850 -2.98 22.76 -52.86
C SER A 850 -3.44 24.01 -52.06
N LEU A 851 -2.50 24.91 -51.74
CA LEU A 851 -2.80 26.18 -51.07
C LEU A 851 -3.53 27.19 -52.00
N SER A 852 -3.42 27.02 -53.32
CA SER A 852 -4.02 27.90 -54.32
C SER A 852 -5.43 27.50 -54.71
N SER A 853 -5.82 26.24 -54.45
CA SER A 853 -7.16 25.75 -54.78
C SER A 853 -8.17 26.35 -53.80
N PRO A 854 -9.26 26.99 -54.31
CA PRO A 854 -10.33 27.43 -53.42
C PRO A 854 -10.92 26.23 -52.70
N THR A 855 -11.01 26.26 -51.37
CA THR A 855 -11.68 25.23 -50.60
C THR A 855 -13.09 25.07 -51.14
N GLY A 856 -13.35 23.98 -51.83
CA GLY A 856 -14.70 23.58 -52.20
C GLY A 856 -15.55 23.46 -50.92
N SER A 857 -16.70 24.09 -51.02
CA SER A 857 -17.80 24.18 -50.04
C SER A 857 -18.19 22.88 -49.42
#